data_9404b3993e2ac77117c3d320d9b390c8
#
_entry.id   9404b3993e2ac77117c3d320d9b390c8
#
_cell.length_a   1.000
_cell.length_b   1.000
_cell.length_c   1.000
_cell.angle_alpha   90.00
_cell.angle_beta   90.00
_cell.angle_gamma   90.00
#
_symmetry.space_group_name_H-M   'P 1'
#
loop_
_entity.id
_entity.type
_entity.pdbx_description
1 polymer ?
#
loop_
_entity_poly.entity_id
_entity_poly.type
_entity_poly.pdbx_seq_one_letter_code
_entity_poly.pdbx_strand_id
1 'polypeptide(L)'
;MFQDNPLLAQLKQQIHDSKEHVEGVVKSTDKAYGFLECDKKSYFIAPPAMKKVMHGDKIKATIEKQGDKEQAEPEELIEPMLTRFIAKVRFNKDKKLQVLVDHPSINQPIGAQQAKSVKEELQEGDWVVANLKTHPLRDDRFFYATINQFICRADDELAPWWVTLARHEQSRHPVQGAESYEMLDQQTREDLTALHFVTIDSESTQDMDDALYIEPIEQNGTQTGWRLVVAIADPTAYIALDSQIEKDAKQRCFTNYLPGFNIPMLPRELSDELCSLMANETRPALVCYIETDLAGNITAKPHFVSAYVQSKAKLAYNKISDYLEQVPDAWQPETPEIAQQIDWLHQFTLARIQWRKTHSLLFKEKPDYSFILAENGKVKEIKAEYRRIANQIVEESMIIANICAAQFLAEHAKTGIFNTHAGFDKKFLENAHNFLMANLANEENQAELAERYSVENLATLKGYCQMRHDIEPIEGDYLEFRLRRYLTFAEFKSELAPHFGLGLEGYATWTSPIRKYSDMVNHRLIKAVLTQQACEKPQDEVLARLQEARRQNRLVERDIADWLYCRYLADKVAENAEFDAEVQDVMRGGLRVQLLENGASMFVPASTLHPNKDEMQVNADELALYIQGERRYKIGDLVKVKLTEVREETRSIIGQLII
;
A
#
# COMPACT_ATOMS: atom_id res chain seq x y z
N MET A 1 5.37 -63.79 8.46
CA MET A 1 4.28 -64.37 9.23
C MET A 1 3.93 -63.60 10.54
N PHE A 2 4.38 -62.34 10.71
CA PHE A 2 4.08 -61.51 11.89
C PHE A 2 3.52 -60.14 11.56
N GLN A 3 3.22 -59.87 10.29
CA GLN A 3 2.77 -58.52 9.89
C GLN A 3 1.23 -58.30 10.00
N ASP A 4 0.43 -59.35 10.12
CA ASP A 4 -1.03 -59.31 10.14
C ASP A 4 -1.67 -59.72 11.47
N ASN A 5 -1.00 -59.48 12.60
CA ASN A 5 -1.59 -59.78 13.90
C ASN A 5 -2.44 -58.63 14.42
N PRO A 6 -3.79 -58.79 14.54
CA PRO A 6 -4.68 -57.70 15.01
C PRO A 6 -4.34 -57.15 16.40
N LEU A 7 -3.79 -58.00 17.28
CA LEU A 7 -3.34 -57.61 18.63
C LEU A 7 -2.11 -56.67 18.58
N LEU A 8 -1.19 -56.92 17.64
CA LEU A 8 -0.03 -56.02 17.43
C LEU A 8 -0.45 -54.67 16.84
N ALA A 9 -1.46 -54.67 15.97
CA ALA A 9 -2.03 -53.41 15.44
C ALA A 9 -2.74 -52.63 16.55
N GLN A 10 -3.55 -53.30 17.40
CA GLN A 10 -4.19 -52.63 18.55
C GLN A 10 -3.18 -52.09 19.58
N LEU A 11 -2.11 -52.86 19.87
CA LEU A 11 -1.07 -52.40 20.79
C LEU A 11 -0.29 -51.20 20.24
N LYS A 12 0.02 -51.21 18.94
CA LYS A 12 0.62 -50.04 18.28
C LYS A 12 -0.29 -48.82 18.33
N GLN A 13 -1.58 -49.00 18.10
CA GLN A 13 -2.57 -47.93 18.19
C GLN A 13 -2.66 -47.37 19.62
N GLN A 14 -2.73 -48.25 20.63
CA GLN A 14 -2.75 -47.79 22.04
C GLN A 14 -1.48 -47.06 22.46
N ILE A 15 -0.31 -47.53 21.99
CA ILE A 15 0.97 -46.81 22.24
C ILE A 15 0.97 -45.49 21.52
N HIS A 16 0.47 -45.41 20.30
CA HIS A 16 0.34 -44.17 19.55
C HIS A 16 -0.62 -43.20 20.23
N ASP A 17 -1.80 -43.64 20.65
CA ASP A 17 -2.82 -42.81 21.29
C ASP A 17 -2.38 -42.36 22.69
N SER A 18 -1.37 -42.99 23.31
CA SER A 18 -0.78 -42.61 24.59
C SER A 18 0.30 -41.52 24.47
N LYS A 19 0.78 -41.21 23.25
CA LYS A 19 1.78 -40.17 23.02
C LYS A 19 1.14 -38.76 23.01
N GLU A 20 1.93 -37.76 23.39
CA GLU A 20 1.53 -36.37 23.28
C GLU A 20 1.44 -35.94 21.82
N HIS A 21 0.29 -35.43 21.41
CA HIS A 21 0.07 -34.85 20.09
C HIS A 21 0.00 -33.33 20.17
N VAL A 22 0.69 -32.66 19.26
CA VAL A 22 0.72 -31.19 19.18
C VAL A 22 0.45 -30.73 17.74
N GLU A 23 -0.13 -29.56 17.63
CA GLU A 23 -0.28 -28.85 16.36
C GLU A 23 0.64 -27.64 16.32
N GLY A 24 1.24 -27.37 15.19
CA GLY A 24 2.14 -26.25 15.03
C GLY A 24 2.54 -25.98 13.58
N VAL A 25 3.37 -24.97 13.41
CA VAL A 25 3.89 -24.56 12.10
C VAL A 25 5.36 -24.94 11.98
N VAL A 26 5.72 -25.55 10.87
CA VAL A 26 7.10 -26.00 10.59
C VAL A 26 7.98 -24.80 10.25
N LYS A 27 9.12 -24.67 10.94
CA LYS A 27 10.20 -23.76 10.62
C LYS A 27 11.44 -24.53 10.20
N SER A 28 11.81 -24.45 8.92
CA SER A 28 13.06 -25.05 8.42
C SER A 28 14.27 -24.22 8.78
N THR A 29 15.44 -24.86 8.83
CA THR A 29 16.75 -24.22 8.92
C THR A 29 17.60 -24.58 7.72
N ASP A 30 18.69 -23.85 7.48
CA ASP A 30 19.66 -24.14 6.41
C ASP A 30 20.43 -25.46 6.62
N LYS A 31 20.30 -26.09 7.80
CA LYS A 31 21.02 -27.33 8.18
C LYS A 31 20.19 -28.60 8.06
N ALA A 32 19.17 -28.60 7.20
CA ALA A 32 18.28 -29.72 6.91
C ALA A 32 17.43 -30.25 8.08
N TYR A 33 17.48 -29.68 9.28
CA TYR A 33 16.53 -29.90 10.37
C TYR A 33 15.58 -28.71 10.51
N GLY A 34 14.54 -28.87 11.32
CA GLY A 34 13.57 -27.81 11.57
C GLY A 34 13.03 -27.83 12.98
N PHE A 35 12.05 -26.97 13.20
CA PHE A 35 11.30 -26.90 14.45
C PHE A 35 9.81 -26.84 14.18
N LEU A 36 9.01 -27.46 15.03
CA LEU A 36 7.57 -27.28 15.06
C LEU A 36 7.26 -26.21 16.11
N GLU A 37 6.84 -25.05 15.66
CA GLU A 37 6.44 -23.95 16.53
C GLU A 37 4.97 -24.08 16.92
N CYS A 38 4.73 -24.29 18.22
CA CYS A 38 3.43 -24.29 18.87
C CYS A 38 3.30 -23.05 19.76
N ASP A 39 2.09 -22.69 20.20
CA ASP A 39 1.82 -21.45 20.97
C ASP A 39 2.74 -21.21 22.17
N LYS A 40 3.20 -22.29 22.84
CA LYS A 40 3.98 -22.20 24.10
C LYS A 40 5.39 -22.80 24.01
N LYS A 41 5.70 -23.56 22.96
CA LYS A 41 6.92 -24.35 22.90
C LYS A 41 7.31 -24.65 21.45
N SER A 42 8.61 -24.81 21.22
CA SER A 42 9.17 -25.22 19.93
C SER A 42 9.79 -26.60 20.07
N TYR A 43 9.45 -27.53 19.18
CA TYR A 43 9.95 -28.91 19.19
C TYR A 43 10.87 -29.16 17.99
N PHE A 44 11.95 -29.87 18.21
CA PHE A 44 12.92 -30.22 17.17
C PHE A 44 12.34 -31.22 16.17
N ILE A 45 12.52 -30.99 14.86
CA ILE A 45 12.21 -31.92 13.78
C ILE A 45 13.53 -32.39 13.14
N ALA A 46 13.79 -33.70 13.22
CA ALA A 46 15.03 -34.28 12.71
C ALA A 46 15.08 -34.27 11.17
N PRO A 47 16.31 -34.29 10.54
CA PRO A 47 16.46 -34.27 9.10
C PRO A 47 15.67 -35.33 8.32
N PRO A 48 15.52 -36.59 8.78
CA PRO A 48 14.66 -37.56 8.09
C PRO A 48 13.18 -37.18 8.09
N ALA A 49 12.68 -36.62 9.19
CA ALA A 49 11.30 -36.17 9.34
C ALA A 49 11.01 -34.89 8.53
N MET A 50 12.01 -34.00 8.40
CA MET A 50 11.92 -32.80 7.54
C MET A 50 11.71 -33.12 6.06
N LYS A 51 12.02 -34.34 5.59
CA LYS A 51 11.71 -34.74 4.19
C LYS A 51 10.22 -34.92 3.92
N LYS A 52 9.40 -35.03 4.98
CA LYS A 52 7.95 -35.19 4.89
C LYS A 52 7.19 -33.85 4.93
N VAL A 53 7.86 -32.78 5.31
CA VAL A 53 7.28 -31.45 5.54
C VAL A 53 8.15 -30.35 4.94
N MET A 54 7.60 -29.17 4.78
CA MET A 54 8.37 -28.00 4.38
C MET A 54 8.09 -26.80 5.30
N HIS A 55 8.92 -25.79 5.15
CA HIS A 55 8.75 -24.53 5.89
C HIS A 55 7.33 -23.97 5.71
N GLY A 56 6.67 -23.64 6.80
CA GLY A 56 5.35 -23.03 6.80
C GLY A 56 4.18 -24.02 6.81
N ASP A 57 4.41 -25.33 6.62
CA ASP A 57 3.33 -26.31 6.76
C ASP A 57 2.75 -26.30 8.18
N LYS A 58 1.43 -26.26 8.30
CA LYS A 58 0.72 -26.50 9.55
C LYS A 58 0.41 -27.98 9.67
N ILE A 59 0.95 -28.62 10.70
CA ILE A 59 0.89 -30.06 10.88
C ILE A 59 0.47 -30.47 12.29
N LYS A 60 -0.03 -31.70 12.41
CA LYS A 60 -0.11 -32.41 13.67
C LYS A 60 1.08 -33.37 13.75
N ALA A 61 1.73 -33.41 14.89
CA ALA A 61 2.89 -34.25 15.14
C ALA A 61 2.80 -34.92 16.51
N THR A 62 3.42 -36.09 16.60
CA THR A 62 3.61 -36.81 17.87
C THR A 62 4.94 -36.41 18.49
N ILE A 63 4.97 -36.21 19.81
CA ILE A 63 6.19 -35.88 20.53
C ILE A 63 6.86 -37.16 21.03
N GLU A 64 8.10 -37.36 20.61
CA GLU A 64 8.96 -38.43 21.06
C GLU A 64 10.06 -37.91 21.99
N LYS A 65 10.27 -38.55 23.13
CA LYS A 65 11.35 -38.24 24.07
C LYS A 65 12.56 -39.12 23.78
N GLN A 66 13.68 -38.52 23.40
CA GLN A 66 14.98 -39.19 23.30
C GLN A 66 15.93 -38.61 24.37
N GLY A 67 15.96 -39.23 25.56
CA GLY A 67 16.63 -38.70 26.73
C GLY A 67 15.96 -37.39 27.21
N ASP A 68 16.74 -36.33 27.33
CA ASP A 68 16.24 -34.98 27.73
C ASP A 68 15.72 -34.14 26.57
N LYS A 69 15.77 -34.64 25.34
CA LYS A 69 15.34 -33.91 24.13
C LYS A 69 13.98 -34.41 23.67
N GLU A 70 13.09 -33.47 23.41
CA GLU A 70 11.78 -33.73 22.79
C GLU A 70 11.85 -33.44 21.28
N GLN A 71 11.38 -34.39 20.50
CA GLN A 71 11.41 -34.37 19.04
C GLN A 71 9.98 -34.53 18.49
N ALA A 72 9.62 -33.71 17.52
CA ALA A 72 8.35 -33.85 16.81
C ALA A 72 8.49 -34.77 15.59
N GLU A 73 7.64 -35.79 15.50
CA GLU A 73 7.49 -36.64 14.30
C GLU A 73 6.19 -36.23 13.58
N PRO A 74 6.28 -35.67 12.36
CA PRO A 74 5.11 -35.26 11.57
C PRO A 74 4.22 -36.43 11.19
N GLU A 75 2.91 -36.32 11.43
CA GLU A 75 1.93 -37.36 11.15
C GLU A 75 0.85 -36.95 10.16
N GLU A 76 0.29 -35.77 10.33
CA GLU A 76 -0.85 -35.30 9.55
C GLU A 76 -0.64 -33.88 9.07
N LEU A 77 -0.97 -33.62 7.81
CA LEU A 77 -0.98 -32.28 7.24
C LEU A 77 -2.33 -31.61 7.52
N ILE A 78 -2.31 -30.53 8.29
CA ILE A 78 -3.50 -29.70 8.53
C ILE A 78 -3.68 -28.72 7.37
N GLU A 79 -2.61 -27.97 7.03
CA GLU A 79 -2.61 -26.99 5.97
C GLU A 79 -1.25 -26.92 5.29
N PRO A 80 -1.16 -27.12 3.96
CA PRO A 80 0.10 -26.97 3.24
C PRO A 80 0.47 -25.49 3.09
N MET A 81 1.73 -25.17 3.26
CA MET A 81 2.26 -23.83 2.93
C MET A 81 2.11 -23.53 1.44
N LEU A 82 2.40 -24.51 0.60
CA LEU A 82 2.34 -24.37 -0.84
C LEU A 82 1.02 -24.93 -1.39
N THR A 83 0.24 -24.07 -2.04
CA THR A 83 -0.89 -24.47 -2.89
C THR A 83 -0.60 -24.05 -4.31
N ARG A 84 -0.69 -22.76 -4.62
CA ARG A 84 -0.23 -22.10 -5.82
C ARG A 84 1.00 -21.25 -5.46
N PHE A 85 2.07 -21.35 -6.22
CA PHE A 85 3.33 -20.65 -5.91
C PHE A 85 4.11 -20.28 -7.16
N ILE A 86 5.00 -19.29 -7.00
CA ILE A 86 5.98 -18.90 -8.00
C ILE A 86 7.23 -19.74 -7.82
N ALA A 87 7.83 -20.15 -8.94
CA ALA A 87 9.05 -20.93 -8.93
C ALA A 87 9.93 -20.68 -10.16
N LYS A 88 11.21 -21.05 -10.04
CA LYS A 88 12.15 -21.15 -11.16
C LYS A 88 12.22 -22.59 -11.65
N VAL A 89 12.22 -22.77 -12.96
CA VAL A 89 12.47 -24.06 -13.61
C VAL A 89 13.90 -24.52 -13.34
N ARG A 90 14.04 -25.79 -13.01
CA ARG A 90 15.31 -26.49 -12.83
C ARG A 90 15.29 -27.83 -13.54
N PHE A 91 16.45 -28.31 -13.93
CA PHE A 91 16.60 -29.68 -14.42
C PHE A 91 17.64 -30.40 -13.57
N ASN A 92 17.31 -31.61 -13.12
CA ASN A 92 18.27 -32.43 -12.40
C ASN A 92 19.34 -33.03 -13.35
N LYS A 93 20.30 -33.78 -12.80
CA LYS A 93 21.38 -34.43 -13.57
C LYS A 93 20.86 -35.37 -14.67
N ASP A 94 19.67 -35.94 -14.49
CA ASP A 94 19.00 -36.83 -15.43
C ASP A 94 18.07 -36.06 -16.39
N LYS A 95 18.17 -34.73 -16.45
CA LYS A 95 17.33 -33.82 -17.25
C LYS A 95 15.82 -33.91 -16.91
N LYS A 96 15.48 -34.37 -15.69
CA LYS A 96 14.09 -34.34 -15.23
C LYS A 96 13.71 -32.96 -14.71
N LEU A 97 12.50 -32.55 -15.09
CA LEU A 97 11.93 -31.24 -14.73
C LEU A 97 11.69 -31.14 -13.23
N GLN A 98 12.15 -30.06 -12.64
CA GLN A 98 11.94 -29.67 -11.25
C GLN A 98 11.60 -28.19 -11.19
N VAL A 99 11.10 -27.72 -10.05
CA VAL A 99 10.89 -26.31 -9.74
C VAL A 99 11.54 -25.96 -8.41
N LEU A 100 12.21 -24.82 -8.36
CA LEU A 100 12.71 -24.21 -7.14
C LEU A 100 11.75 -23.11 -6.72
N VAL A 101 11.11 -23.26 -5.57
CA VAL A 101 10.13 -22.32 -5.04
C VAL A 101 10.78 -20.95 -4.78
N ASP A 102 10.14 -19.87 -5.18
CA ASP A 102 10.58 -18.51 -4.89
C ASP A 102 10.21 -18.11 -3.45
N HIS A 103 10.91 -18.72 -2.49
CA HIS A 103 10.75 -18.48 -1.07
C HIS A 103 12.09 -18.62 -0.33
N PRO A 104 12.47 -17.67 0.55
CA PRO A 104 13.78 -17.63 1.18
C PRO A 104 14.12 -18.86 2.03
N SER A 105 13.12 -19.57 2.55
CA SER A 105 13.32 -20.72 3.43
C SER A 105 13.07 -22.07 2.75
N ILE A 106 12.82 -22.11 1.43
CA ILE A 106 12.58 -23.35 0.66
C ILE A 106 13.63 -23.47 -0.44
N ASN A 107 14.75 -24.10 -0.11
CA ASN A 107 15.93 -24.16 -0.98
C ASN A 107 16.06 -25.49 -1.75
N GLN A 108 15.13 -26.44 -1.58
CA GLN A 108 15.19 -27.74 -2.26
C GLN A 108 14.25 -27.75 -3.47
N PRO A 109 14.74 -28.15 -4.67
CA PRO A 109 13.90 -28.30 -5.83
C PRO A 109 12.86 -29.42 -5.65
N ILE A 110 11.66 -29.17 -6.14
CA ILE A 110 10.54 -30.11 -6.12
C ILE A 110 10.39 -30.70 -7.52
N GLY A 111 10.17 -32.03 -7.64
CA GLY A 111 9.86 -32.65 -8.92
C GLY A 111 8.60 -32.04 -9.55
N ALA A 112 8.62 -31.84 -10.86
CA ALA A 112 7.49 -31.18 -11.53
C ALA A 112 7.14 -31.79 -12.88
N GLN A 113 5.91 -31.52 -13.32
CA GLN A 113 5.45 -31.75 -14.68
C GLN A 113 4.88 -30.46 -15.28
N GLN A 114 4.95 -30.35 -16.59
CA GLN A 114 4.33 -29.25 -17.32
C GLN A 114 2.88 -29.59 -17.66
N ALA A 115 1.95 -28.69 -17.38
CA ALA A 115 0.56 -28.83 -17.81
C ALA A 115 0.43 -28.69 -19.32
N LYS A 116 -0.56 -29.36 -19.94
CA LYS A 116 -0.82 -29.29 -21.39
C LYS A 116 -1.19 -27.90 -21.88
N SER A 117 -1.64 -27.02 -21.00
CA SER A 117 -1.97 -25.62 -21.29
C SER A 117 -0.74 -24.75 -21.51
N VAL A 118 0.39 -25.09 -20.92
CA VAL A 118 1.67 -24.39 -21.13
C VAL A 118 2.30 -24.91 -22.42
N LYS A 119 2.47 -24.01 -23.39
CA LYS A 119 2.96 -24.38 -24.73
C LYS A 119 4.44 -24.07 -24.92
N GLU A 120 5.00 -23.25 -24.06
CA GLU A 120 6.38 -22.81 -24.08
C GLU A 120 7.31 -23.99 -23.77
N GLU A 121 8.40 -24.12 -24.52
CA GLU A 121 9.50 -24.99 -24.16
C GLU A 121 10.24 -24.39 -22.97
N LEU A 122 10.15 -25.03 -21.81
CA LEU A 122 10.74 -24.55 -20.58
C LEU A 122 12.27 -24.71 -20.57
N GLN A 123 12.96 -23.68 -20.07
CA GLN A 123 14.42 -23.62 -19.97
C GLN A 123 14.82 -23.46 -18.50
N GLU A 124 16.10 -23.74 -18.22
CA GLU A 124 16.70 -23.55 -16.88
C GLU A 124 16.53 -22.10 -16.43
N GLY A 125 15.97 -21.89 -15.25
CA GLY A 125 15.80 -20.58 -14.66
C GLY A 125 14.50 -19.84 -15.06
N ASP A 126 13.73 -20.34 -16.02
CA ASP A 126 12.45 -19.74 -16.41
C ASP A 126 11.52 -19.57 -15.21
N TRP A 127 10.81 -18.45 -15.17
CA TRP A 127 9.84 -18.17 -14.15
C TRP A 127 8.46 -18.75 -14.49
N VAL A 128 7.86 -19.45 -13.53
CA VAL A 128 6.61 -20.17 -13.72
C VAL A 128 5.68 -20.05 -12.51
N VAL A 129 4.37 -20.24 -12.75
CA VAL A 129 3.40 -20.53 -11.71
C VAL A 129 3.21 -22.03 -11.64
N ALA A 130 3.31 -22.59 -10.45
CA ALA A 130 3.08 -24.00 -10.19
C ALA A 130 2.07 -24.23 -9.06
N ASN A 131 1.42 -25.37 -9.07
CA ASN A 131 0.58 -25.85 -7.98
C ASN A 131 1.15 -27.15 -7.40
N LEU A 132 1.11 -27.28 -6.08
CA LEU A 132 1.49 -28.51 -5.41
C LEU A 132 0.49 -29.61 -5.75
N LYS A 133 0.98 -30.72 -6.33
CA LYS A 133 0.18 -31.86 -6.73
C LYS A 133 0.12 -32.94 -5.66
N THR A 134 1.28 -33.28 -5.07
CA THR A 134 1.39 -34.27 -3.99
C THR A 134 2.20 -33.72 -2.81
N HIS A 135 1.78 -34.13 -1.62
CA HIS A 135 2.44 -33.82 -0.35
C HIS A 135 2.69 -35.12 0.44
N PRO A 136 3.91 -35.36 1.00
CA PRO A 136 4.22 -36.64 1.67
C PRO A 136 3.26 -37.05 2.77
N LEU A 137 2.83 -36.13 3.63
CA LEU A 137 1.89 -36.43 4.72
C LEU A 137 0.45 -36.66 4.27
N ARG A 138 0.07 -36.27 3.05
CA ARG A 138 -1.28 -36.45 2.52
C ARG A 138 -1.39 -37.63 1.55
N ASP A 139 -0.37 -37.77 0.68
CA ASP A 139 -0.43 -38.66 -0.49
C ASP A 139 0.53 -39.84 -0.38
N ASP A 140 1.29 -39.94 0.71
CA ASP A 140 2.37 -40.93 0.94
C ASP A 140 3.37 -41.01 -0.23
N ARG A 141 3.67 -39.83 -0.82
CA ARG A 141 4.55 -39.65 -1.99
C ARG A 141 5.45 -38.44 -1.77
N PHE A 142 6.48 -38.33 -2.58
CA PHE A 142 7.32 -37.12 -2.57
C PHE A 142 6.55 -35.87 -2.97
N PHE A 143 7.06 -34.71 -2.56
CA PHE A 143 6.59 -33.43 -3.08
C PHE A 143 6.68 -33.41 -4.59
N TYR A 144 5.58 -33.06 -5.24
CA TYR A 144 5.51 -32.97 -6.69
C TYR A 144 4.59 -31.83 -7.09
N ALA A 145 4.94 -31.09 -8.15
CA ALA A 145 4.21 -29.92 -8.60
C ALA A 145 3.76 -30.06 -10.06
N THR A 146 2.76 -29.25 -10.44
CA THR A 146 2.35 -29.06 -11.84
C THR A 146 2.55 -27.59 -12.20
N ILE A 147 3.34 -27.33 -13.23
CA ILE A 147 3.53 -26.01 -13.81
C ILE A 147 2.31 -25.69 -14.68
N ASN A 148 1.56 -24.65 -14.32
CA ASN A 148 0.30 -24.29 -14.98
C ASN A 148 0.41 -23.03 -15.86
N GLN A 149 1.45 -22.21 -15.65
CA GLN A 149 1.64 -20.97 -16.39
C GLN A 149 3.14 -20.68 -16.54
N PHE A 150 3.57 -20.32 -17.74
CA PHE A 150 4.84 -19.65 -17.99
C PHE A 150 4.68 -18.15 -17.73
N ILE A 151 5.64 -17.54 -17.03
CA ILE A 151 5.62 -16.10 -16.72
C ILE A 151 6.55 -15.36 -17.67
N CYS A 152 7.85 -15.64 -17.59
CA CYS A 152 8.89 -15.01 -18.40
C CYS A 152 10.19 -15.84 -18.36
N ARG A 153 11.14 -15.49 -19.24
CA ARG A 153 12.46 -16.07 -19.27
C ARG A 153 13.30 -15.63 -18.07
N ALA A 154 14.36 -16.41 -17.79
CA ALA A 154 15.30 -16.13 -16.70
C ALA A 154 16.01 -14.78 -16.84
N ASP A 155 16.29 -14.37 -18.05
CA ASP A 155 17.01 -13.15 -18.46
C ASP A 155 16.10 -11.98 -18.82
N ASP A 156 14.79 -12.10 -18.60
CA ASP A 156 13.85 -11.00 -18.83
C ASP A 156 14.10 -9.88 -17.81
N GLU A 157 14.52 -8.72 -18.28
CA GLU A 157 14.76 -7.54 -17.43
C GLU A 157 13.49 -7.07 -16.70
N LEU A 158 12.30 -7.36 -17.25
CA LEU A 158 11.01 -7.05 -16.64
C LEU A 158 10.48 -8.17 -15.71
N ALA A 159 11.29 -9.19 -15.44
CA ALA A 159 10.91 -10.27 -14.50
C ALA A 159 10.40 -9.77 -13.14
N PRO A 160 10.97 -8.71 -12.49
CA PRO A 160 10.43 -8.17 -11.25
C PRO A 160 8.95 -7.85 -11.31
N TRP A 161 8.49 -7.26 -12.42
CA TRP A 161 7.07 -6.91 -12.61
C TRP A 161 6.22 -8.14 -12.89
N TRP A 162 6.61 -8.95 -13.87
CA TRP A 162 5.80 -10.11 -14.31
C TRP A 162 5.66 -11.17 -13.22
N VAL A 163 6.73 -11.46 -12.52
CA VAL A 163 6.76 -12.41 -11.42
C VAL A 163 5.92 -11.92 -10.23
N THR A 164 6.05 -10.64 -9.88
CA THR A 164 5.30 -10.06 -8.76
C THR A 164 3.79 -9.99 -9.07
N LEU A 165 3.42 -9.53 -10.26
CA LEU A 165 2.01 -9.53 -10.71
C LEU A 165 1.42 -10.94 -10.67
N ALA A 166 2.15 -11.94 -11.20
CA ALA A 166 1.72 -13.33 -11.18
C ALA A 166 1.58 -13.87 -9.74
N ARG A 167 2.48 -13.49 -8.81
CA ARG A 167 2.39 -13.86 -7.39
C ARG A 167 1.11 -13.37 -6.75
N HIS A 168 0.73 -12.13 -7.02
CA HIS A 168 -0.46 -11.49 -6.47
C HIS A 168 -1.72 -11.68 -7.34
N GLU A 169 -1.68 -12.58 -8.32
CA GLU A 169 -2.80 -12.91 -9.23
C GLU A 169 -3.37 -11.72 -9.98
N GLN A 170 -2.52 -10.73 -10.27
CA GLN A 170 -2.89 -9.56 -11.04
C GLN A 170 -2.52 -9.70 -12.52
N SER A 171 -3.43 -9.23 -13.38
CA SER A 171 -3.18 -9.20 -14.82
C SER A 171 -2.15 -8.13 -15.18
N ARG A 172 -1.21 -8.46 -16.05
CA ARG A 172 -0.27 -7.50 -16.66
C ARG A 172 -0.85 -6.75 -17.86
N HIS A 173 -2.05 -7.14 -18.29
CA HIS A 173 -2.69 -6.56 -19.47
C HIS A 173 -3.74 -5.53 -19.05
N PRO A 174 -3.90 -4.42 -19.80
CA PRO A 174 -5.00 -3.50 -19.61
C PRO A 174 -6.35 -4.18 -19.84
N VAL A 175 -7.43 -3.54 -19.42
CA VAL A 175 -8.80 -3.96 -19.77
C VAL A 175 -8.99 -3.82 -21.27
N GLN A 176 -9.67 -4.79 -21.87
CA GLN A 176 -10.00 -4.72 -23.29
C GLN A 176 -11.08 -3.66 -23.52
N GLY A 177 -10.83 -2.73 -24.45
CA GLY A 177 -11.78 -1.71 -24.85
C GLY A 177 -12.96 -2.28 -25.67
N ALA A 178 -13.97 -1.44 -25.88
CA ALA A 178 -15.06 -1.69 -26.80
C ALA A 178 -14.72 -1.17 -28.19
N GLU A 179 -15.45 -1.61 -29.21
CA GLU A 179 -15.26 -1.11 -30.59
C GLU A 179 -15.65 0.37 -30.74
N SER A 180 -16.60 0.85 -29.91
CA SER A 180 -17.02 2.24 -29.82
C SER A 180 -17.61 2.55 -28.46
N TYR A 181 -17.61 3.83 -28.10
CA TYR A 181 -18.18 4.35 -26.87
C TYR A 181 -19.24 5.41 -27.17
N GLU A 182 -20.44 5.21 -26.68
CA GLU A 182 -21.52 6.17 -26.78
C GLU A 182 -21.78 6.81 -25.41
N MET A 183 -22.01 8.12 -25.41
CA MET A 183 -22.33 8.83 -24.17
C MET A 183 -23.78 8.57 -23.76
N LEU A 184 -23.99 8.16 -22.50
CA LEU A 184 -25.26 7.70 -21.96
C LEU A 184 -26.21 8.86 -21.52
N ASP A 185 -25.66 10.06 -21.25
CA ASP A 185 -26.38 11.15 -20.58
C ASP A 185 -26.18 12.56 -21.21
N GLN A 186 -26.05 12.64 -22.52
CA GLN A 186 -25.76 13.89 -23.25
C GLN A 186 -26.72 15.06 -22.93
N GLN A 187 -27.98 14.77 -22.62
CA GLN A 187 -29.04 15.80 -22.54
C GLN A 187 -29.12 16.54 -21.20
N THR A 188 -28.35 16.16 -20.21
CA THR A 188 -28.45 16.67 -18.82
C THR A 188 -27.24 17.50 -18.37
N ARG A 189 -26.34 17.86 -19.28
CA ARG A 189 -25.08 18.54 -18.95
C ARG A 189 -25.13 20.04 -19.20
N GLU A 190 -24.63 20.81 -18.24
CA GLU A 190 -24.41 22.24 -18.39
C GLU A 190 -23.16 22.49 -19.26
N ASP A 191 -23.16 23.60 -20.01
CA ASP A 191 -21.98 24.02 -20.79
C ASP A 191 -21.12 24.99 -19.95
N LEU A 192 -20.01 24.49 -19.43
CA LEU A 192 -19.00 25.27 -18.69
C LEU A 192 -17.70 25.42 -19.48
N THR A 193 -17.70 25.18 -20.79
CA THR A 193 -16.51 25.24 -21.65
C THR A 193 -15.87 26.63 -21.73
N ALA A 194 -16.64 27.69 -21.40
CA ALA A 194 -16.14 29.07 -21.36
C ALA A 194 -15.24 29.38 -20.14
N LEU A 195 -15.34 28.60 -19.05
CA LEU A 195 -14.52 28.80 -17.86
C LEU A 195 -13.05 28.40 -18.14
N HIS A 196 -12.11 29.10 -17.52
CA HIS A 196 -10.68 28.88 -17.71
C HIS A 196 -10.18 27.75 -16.79
N PHE A 197 -10.70 26.54 -16.95
CA PHE A 197 -10.21 25.36 -16.25
C PHE A 197 -8.77 25.05 -16.65
N VAL A 198 -7.97 24.62 -15.68
CA VAL A 198 -6.60 24.11 -15.87
C VAL A 198 -6.45 22.75 -15.20
N THR A 199 -5.70 21.83 -15.81
CA THR A 199 -5.24 20.60 -15.16
C THR A 199 -3.81 20.79 -14.66
N ILE A 200 -3.48 20.18 -13.51
CA ILE A 200 -2.16 20.30 -12.86
C ILE A 200 -1.68 18.90 -12.48
N ASP A 201 -0.71 18.40 -13.23
CA ASP A 201 -0.25 17.00 -13.13
C ASP A 201 1.27 16.88 -13.32
N SER A 202 1.80 15.66 -13.37
CA SER A 202 3.15 15.45 -13.89
C SER A 202 3.16 15.63 -15.42
N GLU A 203 4.30 15.96 -16.00
CA GLU A 203 4.41 16.15 -17.46
C GLU A 203 4.00 14.90 -18.25
N SER A 204 4.25 13.72 -17.69
CA SER A 204 3.99 12.42 -18.33
C SER A 204 2.55 11.90 -18.14
N THR A 205 1.73 12.53 -17.28
CA THR A 205 0.35 12.09 -17.01
C THR A 205 -0.49 12.19 -18.29
N GLN A 206 -1.27 11.16 -18.60
CA GLN A 206 -2.21 11.12 -19.73
C GLN A 206 -3.67 11.03 -19.26
N ASP A 207 -3.89 10.48 -18.10
CA ASP A 207 -5.19 10.22 -17.48
C ASP A 207 -5.56 11.33 -16.47
N MET A 208 -5.74 12.58 -16.97
CA MET A 208 -6.10 13.71 -16.13
C MET A 208 -7.52 13.58 -15.62
N ASP A 209 -7.66 13.27 -14.33
CA ASP A 209 -8.94 13.12 -13.64
C ASP A 209 -9.60 14.47 -13.31
N ASP A 210 -8.82 15.51 -12.98
CA ASP A 210 -9.32 16.75 -12.39
C ASP A 210 -8.86 18.00 -13.14
N ALA A 211 -9.75 18.99 -13.18
CA ALA A 211 -9.46 20.35 -13.64
C ALA A 211 -10.03 21.35 -12.64
N LEU A 212 -9.33 22.45 -12.45
CA LEU A 212 -9.62 23.47 -11.46
C LEU A 212 -9.91 24.80 -12.13
N TYR A 213 -10.93 25.51 -11.62
CA TYR A 213 -11.21 26.91 -11.88
C TYR A 213 -11.51 27.58 -10.57
N ILE A 214 -11.05 28.83 -10.40
CA ILE A 214 -11.29 29.61 -9.19
C ILE A 214 -11.56 31.06 -9.54
N GLU A 215 -12.46 31.69 -8.77
CA GLU A 215 -12.75 33.12 -8.84
C GLU A 215 -12.93 33.71 -7.43
N PRO A 216 -12.60 35.00 -7.23
CA PRO A 216 -12.89 35.70 -5.98
C PRO A 216 -14.40 35.90 -5.83
N ILE A 217 -14.90 35.79 -4.59
CA ILE A 217 -16.25 36.23 -4.22
C ILE A 217 -16.11 37.69 -3.69
N GLU A 218 -16.80 38.59 -4.34
CA GLU A 218 -16.77 40.02 -3.96
C GLU A 218 -18.11 40.48 -3.41
N GLN A 219 -18.05 41.29 -2.36
CA GLN A 219 -19.21 42.01 -1.81
C GLN A 219 -18.85 43.49 -1.67
N ASN A 220 -19.62 44.35 -2.28
CA ASN A 220 -19.39 45.81 -2.28
C ASN A 220 -17.97 46.22 -2.75
N GLY A 221 -17.40 45.50 -3.73
CA GLY A 221 -16.06 45.75 -4.27
C GLY A 221 -14.93 45.26 -3.36
N THR A 222 -15.22 44.47 -2.33
CA THR A 222 -14.18 43.88 -1.46
C THR A 222 -14.30 42.36 -1.57
N GLN A 223 -13.16 41.71 -1.77
CA GLN A 223 -13.11 40.23 -1.78
C GLN A 223 -13.43 39.70 -0.38
N THR A 224 -14.38 38.78 -0.31
CA THR A 224 -14.83 38.16 0.94
C THR A 224 -14.53 36.64 0.99
N GLY A 225 -14.17 36.05 -0.13
CA GLY A 225 -13.90 34.65 -0.20
C GLY A 225 -13.51 34.17 -1.60
N TRP A 226 -13.64 32.87 -1.81
CA TRP A 226 -13.29 32.18 -3.04
C TRP A 226 -14.44 31.25 -3.47
N ARG A 227 -14.71 31.22 -4.76
CA ARG A 227 -15.48 30.15 -5.40
C ARG A 227 -14.54 29.24 -6.18
N LEU A 228 -14.23 28.08 -5.63
CA LEU A 228 -13.51 27.01 -6.30
C LEU A 228 -14.50 26.14 -7.08
N VAL A 229 -14.21 25.86 -8.33
CA VAL A 229 -14.99 24.94 -9.18
C VAL A 229 -14.08 23.75 -9.53
N VAL A 230 -14.43 22.59 -9.01
CA VAL A 230 -13.68 21.36 -9.25
C VAL A 230 -14.44 20.54 -10.27
N ALA A 231 -13.83 20.32 -11.42
CA ALA A 231 -14.36 19.47 -12.49
C ALA A 231 -13.61 18.14 -12.51
N ILE A 232 -14.35 17.03 -12.45
CA ILE A 232 -13.79 15.68 -12.44
C ILE A 232 -14.29 14.93 -13.67
N ALA A 233 -13.38 14.29 -14.38
CA ALA A 233 -13.70 13.42 -15.51
C ALA A 233 -14.82 12.45 -15.17
N ASP A 234 -15.76 12.22 -16.10
CA ASP A 234 -16.91 11.37 -15.84
C ASP A 234 -16.91 10.10 -16.72
N PRO A 235 -16.14 9.06 -16.37
CA PRO A 235 -16.17 7.79 -17.09
C PRO A 235 -17.54 7.11 -17.03
N THR A 236 -18.35 7.41 -16.00
CA THR A 236 -19.70 6.86 -15.88
C THR A 236 -20.68 7.40 -16.93
N ALA A 237 -20.27 8.42 -17.70
CA ALA A 237 -20.98 8.87 -18.88
C ALA A 237 -20.92 7.87 -20.04
N TYR A 238 -19.93 6.99 -20.08
CA TYR A 238 -19.68 6.01 -21.13
C TYR A 238 -19.85 4.56 -20.70
N ILE A 239 -19.86 4.28 -19.39
CA ILE A 239 -19.82 2.92 -18.85
C ILE A 239 -21.17 2.56 -18.22
N ALA A 240 -21.91 1.67 -18.87
CA ALA A 240 -23.15 1.12 -18.35
C ALA A 240 -22.87 0.11 -17.21
N LEU A 241 -23.76 0.05 -16.20
CA LEU A 241 -23.63 -0.80 -15.00
C LEU A 241 -23.53 -2.31 -15.30
N ASP A 242 -24.13 -2.78 -16.39
CA ASP A 242 -24.14 -4.20 -16.80
C ASP A 242 -23.04 -4.55 -17.81
N SER A 243 -22.25 -3.55 -18.25
CA SER A 243 -21.18 -3.74 -19.23
C SER A 243 -20.03 -4.61 -18.70
N GLN A 244 -19.25 -5.19 -19.64
CA GLN A 244 -18.05 -5.95 -19.28
C GLN A 244 -16.99 -5.01 -18.65
N ILE A 245 -16.87 -3.79 -19.15
CA ILE A 245 -15.92 -2.79 -18.63
C ILE A 245 -16.22 -2.45 -17.18
N GLU A 246 -17.50 -2.33 -16.82
CA GLU A 246 -17.93 -2.14 -15.42
C GLU A 246 -17.51 -3.31 -14.52
N LYS A 247 -17.72 -4.54 -14.98
CA LYS A 247 -17.32 -5.75 -14.25
C LYS A 247 -15.82 -5.82 -14.05
N ASP A 248 -15.05 -5.47 -15.08
CA ASP A 248 -13.60 -5.45 -15.04
C ASP A 248 -13.07 -4.35 -14.10
N ALA A 249 -13.64 -3.14 -14.18
CA ALA A 249 -13.33 -2.04 -13.27
C ALA A 249 -13.64 -2.39 -11.80
N LYS A 250 -14.81 -3.00 -11.54
CA LYS A 250 -15.20 -3.52 -10.21
C LYS A 250 -14.22 -4.58 -9.71
N GLN A 251 -13.75 -5.47 -10.57
CA GLN A 251 -12.79 -6.51 -10.22
C GLN A 251 -11.40 -5.95 -9.94
N ARG A 252 -10.92 -4.98 -10.72
CA ARG A 252 -9.62 -4.34 -10.54
C ARG A 252 -9.62 -3.34 -9.39
N CYS A 253 -10.67 -2.59 -9.20
CA CYS A 253 -10.87 -1.50 -8.24
C CYS A 253 -9.99 -0.27 -8.45
N PHE A 254 -8.76 -0.43 -8.92
CA PHE A 254 -7.77 0.65 -9.05
C PHE A 254 -6.89 0.46 -10.27
N THR A 255 -6.42 1.57 -10.85
CA THR A 255 -5.22 1.57 -11.67
C THR A 255 -4.02 1.19 -10.81
N ASN A 256 -3.18 0.30 -11.29
CA ASN A 256 -1.99 -0.12 -10.59
C ASN A 256 -0.78 0.65 -11.14
N TYR A 257 -0.27 1.60 -10.36
CA TYR A 257 0.90 2.40 -10.72
C TYR A 257 2.16 1.66 -10.25
N LEU A 258 2.95 1.24 -11.22
CA LEU A 258 4.18 0.50 -11.00
C LEU A 258 5.38 1.33 -11.44
N PRO A 259 6.58 1.09 -10.91
CA PRO A 259 7.77 1.73 -11.44
C PRO A 259 7.87 1.58 -12.96
N GLY A 260 7.91 2.69 -13.70
CA GLY A 260 8.07 2.74 -15.14
C GLY A 260 6.81 2.59 -16.00
N PHE A 261 5.70 2.05 -15.49
CA PHE A 261 4.41 1.98 -16.22
C PHE A 261 3.22 1.78 -15.27
N ASN A 262 2.02 1.93 -15.82
CA ASN A 262 0.78 1.63 -15.11
C ASN A 262 -0.05 0.54 -15.82
N ILE A 263 -0.90 -0.13 -15.04
CA ILE A 263 -1.92 -1.04 -15.52
C ILE A 263 -3.28 -0.38 -15.22
N PRO A 264 -3.95 0.21 -16.23
CA PRO A 264 -5.14 1.02 -15.98
C PRO A 264 -6.32 0.17 -15.53
N MET A 265 -7.20 0.78 -14.71
CA MET A 265 -8.46 0.20 -14.29
C MET A 265 -9.46 0.14 -15.46
N LEU A 266 -9.45 1.14 -16.32
CA LEU A 266 -10.30 1.25 -17.50
C LEU A 266 -9.49 1.00 -18.78
N PRO A 267 -10.16 0.70 -19.91
CA PRO A 267 -9.50 0.72 -21.22
C PRO A 267 -8.81 2.06 -21.49
N ARG A 268 -7.66 2.04 -22.17
CA ARG A 268 -6.87 3.26 -22.41
C ARG A 268 -7.62 4.28 -23.28
N GLU A 269 -8.47 3.83 -24.18
CA GLU A 269 -9.33 4.70 -24.98
C GLU A 269 -10.28 5.54 -24.09
N LEU A 270 -10.67 5.00 -22.94
CA LEU A 270 -11.42 5.76 -21.93
C LEU A 270 -10.49 6.56 -21.02
N SER A 271 -9.49 5.91 -20.41
CA SER A 271 -8.67 6.57 -19.38
C SER A 271 -7.81 7.69 -19.92
N ASP A 272 -7.17 7.48 -21.07
CA ASP A 272 -6.14 8.37 -21.58
C ASP A 272 -6.68 9.35 -22.66
N GLU A 273 -7.86 9.06 -23.24
CA GLU A 273 -8.45 9.83 -24.34
C GLU A 273 -9.83 10.42 -23.99
N LEU A 274 -10.90 9.60 -24.04
CA LEU A 274 -12.29 10.10 -23.97
C LEU A 274 -12.67 10.72 -22.63
N CYS A 275 -12.13 10.21 -21.51
CA CYS A 275 -12.44 10.74 -20.18
C CYS A 275 -11.40 11.76 -19.70
N SER A 276 -10.13 11.62 -20.12
CA SER A 276 -9.05 12.52 -19.70
C SER A 276 -9.37 13.98 -20.04
N LEU A 277 -9.25 14.88 -19.06
CA LEU A 277 -9.53 16.31 -19.23
C LEU A 277 -8.39 17.03 -20.00
N MET A 278 -8.14 16.55 -21.21
CA MET A 278 -7.09 17.05 -22.10
C MET A 278 -7.30 18.52 -22.45
N ALA A 279 -6.19 19.24 -22.59
CA ALA A 279 -6.23 20.66 -22.96
C ALA A 279 -6.90 20.88 -24.31
N ASN A 280 -7.78 21.87 -24.38
CA ASN A 280 -8.56 22.27 -25.55
C ASN A 280 -9.57 21.25 -26.08
N GLU A 281 -9.83 20.19 -25.33
CA GLU A 281 -10.82 19.19 -25.66
C GLU A 281 -12.06 19.32 -24.73
N THR A 282 -13.25 19.28 -25.32
CA THR A 282 -14.49 19.28 -24.55
C THR A 282 -14.73 17.88 -23.99
N ARG A 283 -14.92 17.78 -22.69
CA ARG A 283 -15.11 16.50 -21.97
C ARG A 283 -16.31 16.54 -21.04
N PRO A 284 -17.02 15.41 -20.87
CA PRO A 284 -18.03 15.29 -19.83
C PRO A 284 -17.35 15.23 -18.46
N ALA A 285 -17.87 16.01 -17.54
CA ALA A 285 -17.38 16.09 -16.16
C ALA A 285 -18.53 16.11 -15.14
N LEU A 286 -18.25 15.62 -13.95
CA LEU A 286 -19.03 15.96 -12.76
C LEU A 286 -18.33 17.15 -12.09
N VAL A 287 -19.09 18.19 -11.75
CA VAL A 287 -18.54 19.45 -11.26
C VAL A 287 -19.11 19.76 -9.88
N CYS A 288 -18.25 20.26 -8.99
CA CYS A 288 -18.66 20.78 -7.68
C CYS A 288 -18.24 22.24 -7.52
N TYR A 289 -19.19 23.10 -7.18
CA TYR A 289 -18.95 24.48 -6.77
C TYR A 289 -18.79 24.52 -5.25
N ILE A 290 -17.70 25.15 -4.80
CA ILE A 290 -17.31 25.21 -3.39
C ILE A 290 -17.02 26.67 -3.05
N GLU A 291 -17.77 27.24 -2.11
CA GLU A 291 -17.55 28.60 -1.65
C GLU A 291 -16.88 28.60 -0.28
N THR A 292 -15.84 29.42 -0.15
CA THR A 292 -15.15 29.61 1.13
C THR A 292 -15.00 31.09 1.46
N ASP A 293 -14.80 31.39 2.73
CA ASP A 293 -14.28 32.68 3.15
C ASP A 293 -12.75 32.78 2.92
N LEU A 294 -12.15 33.93 3.25
CA LEU A 294 -10.71 34.16 3.12
C LEU A 294 -9.87 33.32 4.12
N ALA A 295 -10.48 32.80 5.18
CA ALA A 295 -9.83 31.90 6.14
C ALA A 295 -9.92 30.43 5.72
N GLY A 296 -10.58 30.14 4.60
CA GLY A 296 -10.70 28.77 4.07
C GLY A 296 -11.87 27.97 4.65
N ASN A 297 -12.79 28.57 5.42
CA ASN A 297 -14.01 27.90 5.88
C ASN A 297 -15.01 27.77 4.73
N ILE A 298 -15.69 26.61 4.60
CA ILE A 298 -16.79 26.43 3.67
C ILE A 298 -17.99 27.27 4.14
N THR A 299 -18.50 28.15 3.28
CA THR A 299 -19.56 29.13 3.62
C THR A 299 -20.92 28.78 3.04
N ALA A 300 -20.98 27.91 2.04
CA ALA A 300 -22.21 27.47 1.39
C ALA A 300 -22.26 25.95 1.25
N LYS A 301 -23.48 25.40 1.08
CA LYS A 301 -23.63 24.00 0.74
C LYS A 301 -23.00 23.70 -0.62
N PRO A 302 -22.29 22.58 -0.79
CA PRO A 302 -21.70 22.21 -2.06
C PRO A 302 -22.79 21.99 -3.12
N HIS A 303 -22.56 22.53 -4.30
CA HIS A 303 -23.47 22.39 -5.44
C HIS A 303 -22.83 21.55 -6.53
N PHE A 304 -23.45 20.41 -6.84
CA PHE A 304 -22.98 19.49 -7.88
C PHE A 304 -23.81 19.64 -9.16
N VAL A 305 -23.14 19.55 -10.32
CA VAL A 305 -23.77 19.50 -11.64
C VAL A 305 -23.03 18.56 -12.56
N SER A 306 -23.75 17.93 -13.50
CA SER A 306 -23.12 17.29 -14.66
C SER A 306 -22.87 18.35 -15.74
N ALA A 307 -21.67 18.43 -16.30
CA ALA A 307 -21.30 19.49 -17.23
C ALA A 307 -20.41 19.00 -18.39
N TYR A 308 -20.30 19.84 -19.40
CA TYR A 308 -19.20 19.83 -20.36
C TYR A 308 -18.18 20.87 -19.91
N VAL A 309 -16.93 20.48 -19.84
CA VAL A 309 -15.81 21.36 -19.51
C VAL A 309 -14.73 21.30 -20.58
N GLN A 310 -13.89 22.34 -20.65
CA GLN A 310 -12.73 22.38 -21.51
C GLN A 310 -11.55 22.91 -20.69
N SER A 311 -10.54 22.10 -20.45
CA SER A 311 -9.28 22.57 -19.86
C SER A 311 -8.58 23.51 -20.86
N LYS A 312 -8.12 24.69 -20.40
CA LYS A 312 -7.40 25.64 -21.27
C LYS A 312 -5.90 25.38 -21.30
N ALA A 313 -5.38 24.66 -20.28
CA ALA A 313 -3.97 24.30 -20.23
C ALA A 313 -3.75 23.05 -19.40
N LYS A 314 -2.81 22.20 -19.85
CA LYS A 314 -2.20 21.16 -19.01
C LYS A 314 -0.92 21.73 -18.41
N LEU A 315 -0.91 21.89 -17.09
CA LEU A 315 0.17 22.48 -16.34
C LEU A 315 0.95 21.39 -15.58
N ALA A 316 2.27 21.58 -15.44
CA ALA A 316 3.13 20.65 -14.74
C ALA A 316 3.47 21.12 -13.32
N TYR A 317 3.47 20.23 -12.32
CA TYR A 317 3.78 20.53 -10.92
C TYR A 317 5.08 21.32 -10.75
N ASN A 318 6.16 20.88 -11.40
CA ASN A 318 7.47 21.53 -11.32
C ASN A 318 7.43 22.95 -11.89
N LYS A 319 6.79 23.15 -13.05
CA LYS A 319 6.70 24.46 -13.72
C LYS A 319 5.92 25.47 -12.88
N ILE A 320 4.76 25.08 -12.34
CA ILE A 320 3.97 25.95 -11.47
C ILE A 320 4.74 26.27 -10.20
N SER A 321 5.39 25.26 -9.58
CA SER A 321 6.16 25.51 -8.36
C SER A 321 7.32 26.45 -8.62
N ASP A 322 8.06 26.25 -9.71
CA ASP A 322 9.17 27.16 -10.11
C ASP A 322 8.67 28.61 -10.35
N TYR A 323 7.51 28.77 -11.00
CA TYR A 323 6.87 30.05 -11.23
C TYR A 323 6.51 30.77 -9.90
N LEU A 324 5.81 30.06 -9.01
CA LEU A 324 5.35 30.60 -7.73
C LEU A 324 6.51 30.89 -6.73
N GLU A 325 7.54 30.06 -6.78
CA GLU A 325 8.77 30.20 -5.96
C GLU A 325 9.78 31.15 -6.57
N GLN A 326 9.46 31.75 -7.73
CA GLN A 326 10.28 32.77 -8.43
C GLN A 326 11.69 32.24 -8.77
N VAL A 327 11.79 31.00 -9.21
CA VAL A 327 13.05 30.42 -9.68
C VAL A 327 13.53 31.19 -10.90
N PRO A 328 14.82 31.56 -11.00
CA PRO A 328 15.35 32.23 -12.18
C PRO A 328 15.10 31.46 -13.46
N ASP A 329 14.71 32.15 -14.54
CA ASP A 329 14.40 31.55 -15.86
C ASP A 329 13.28 30.49 -15.85
N ALA A 330 12.42 30.48 -14.82
CA ALA A 330 11.28 29.59 -14.74
C ALA A 330 10.31 29.82 -15.91
N TRP A 331 9.60 28.72 -16.26
CA TRP A 331 8.48 28.76 -17.16
C TRP A 331 7.47 29.84 -16.75
N GLN A 332 6.88 30.54 -17.72
CA GLN A 332 5.84 31.51 -17.49
C GLN A 332 4.50 31.04 -18.08
N PRO A 333 3.38 31.37 -17.43
CA PRO A 333 2.05 31.07 -17.96
C PRO A 333 1.83 31.70 -19.35
N GLU A 334 1.19 30.96 -20.25
CA GLU A 334 1.03 31.37 -21.66
C GLU A 334 0.07 32.54 -21.82
N THR A 335 -0.90 32.70 -20.91
CA THR A 335 -1.88 33.78 -20.97
C THR A 335 -2.07 34.41 -19.57
N PRO A 336 -2.51 35.69 -19.51
CA PRO A 336 -2.81 36.36 -18.24
C PRO A 336 -3.89 35.63 -17.42
N GLU A 337 -4.87 34.99 -18.10
CA GLU A 337 -5.94 34.27 -17.43
C GLU A 337 -5.40 33.01 -16.73
N ILE A 338 -4.48 32.28 -17.35
CA ILE A 338 -3.82 31.12 -16.73
C ILE A 338 -2.97 31.57 -15.54
N ALA A 339 -2.20 32.64 -15.69
CA ALA A 339 -1.42 33.22 -14.58
C ALA A 339 -2.34 33.56 -13.40
N GLN A 340 -3.46 34.21 -13.67
CA GLN A 340 -4.45 34.59 -12.66
C GLN A 340 -5.04 33.38 -11.94
N GLN A 341 -5.37 32.28 -12.66
CA GLN A 341 -5.85 31.04 -12.06
C GLN A 341 -4.80 30.45 -11.11
N ILE A 342 -3.52 30.40 -11.50
CA ILE A 342 -2.43 29.89 -10.68
C ILE A 342 -2.27 30.72 -9.40
N ASP A 343 -2.27 32.06 -9.51
CA ASP A 343 -2.10 32.97 -8.38
C ASP A 343 -3.27 32.88 -7.39
N TRP A 344 -4.51 32.76 -7.88
CA TRP A 344 -5.68 32.63 -7.04
C TRP A 344 -5.74 31.25 -6.37
N LEU A 345 -5.45 30.17 -7.09
CA LEU A 345 -5.33 28.82 -6.53
C LEU A 345 -4.26 28.77 -5.43
N HIS A 346 -3.14 29.46 -5.62
CA HIS A 346 -2.08 29.57 -4.60
C HIS A 346 -2.60 30.24 -3.33
N GLN A 347 -3.24 31.43 -3.44
CA GLN A 347 -3.78 32.15 -2.29
C GLN A 347 -4.84 31.33 -1.55
N PHE A 348 -5.77 30.70 -2.29
CA PHE A 348 -6.75 29.77 -1.74
C PHE A 348 -6.07 28.61 -0.97
N THR A 349 -5.04 28.03 -1.56
CA THR A 349 -4.31 26.88 -0.96
C THR A 349 -3.65 27.27 0.35
N LEU A 350 -3.02 28.44 0.43
CA LEU A 350 -2.42 28.92 1.69
C LEU A 350 -3.47 29.08 2.79
N ALA A 351 -4.66 29.60 2.47
CA ALA A 351 -5.77 29.70 3.40
C ALA A 351 -6.24 28.30 3.87
N ARG A 352 -6.35 27.34 2.96
CA ARG A 352 -6.76 25.95 3.28
C ARG A 352 -5.72 25.23 4.14
N ILE A 353 -4.44 25.36 3.84
CA ILE A 353 -3.36 24.82 4.67
C ILE A 353 -3.45 25.40 6.10
N GLN A 354 -3.66 26.71 6.23
CA GLN A 354 -3.81 27.33 7.55
C GLN A 354 -5.07 26.82 8.27
N TRP A 355 -6.18 26.65 7.55
CA TRP A 355 -7.39 26.06 8.10
C TRP A 355 -7.14 24.63 8.61
N ARG A 356 -6.44 23.80 7.83
CA ARG A 356 -6.13 22.41 8.23
C ARG A 356 -5.22 22.36 9.44
N LYS A 357 -4.24 23.24 9.56
CA LYS A 357 -3.38 23.34 10.75
C LYS A 357 -4.16 23.57 12.05
N THR A 358 -5.30 24.24 11.96
CA THR A 358 -6.10 24.59 13.14
C THR A 358 -7.29 23.69 13.40
N HIS A 359 -7.90 23.11 12.35
CA HIS A 359 -9.18 22.39 12.43
C HIS A 359 -9.09 20.91 12.06
N SER A 360 -7.98 20.47 11.46
CA SER A 360 -7.79 19.08 11.02
C SER A 360 -6.34 18.65 11.22
N LEU A 361 -5.80 17.81 10.37
CA LEU A 361 -4.42 17.35 10.47
C LEU A 361 -3.66 17.57 9.16
N LEU A 362 -2.42 18.03 9.29
CA LEU A 362 -1.41 17.98 8.26
C LEU A 362 -0.38 16.90 8.61
N PHE A 363 0.24 16.33 7.60
CA PHE A 363 1.32 15.37 7.80
C PHE A 363 2.66 16.04 7.56
N LYS A 364 3.69 15.60 8.31
CA LYS A 364 5.08 15.96 8.01
C LYS A 364 5.40 15.47 6.60
N GLU A 365 6.03 16.34 5.82
CA GLU A 365 6.47 16.00 4.48
C GLU A 365 7.60 14.97 4.56
N LYS A 366 7.42 13.87 3.84
CA LYS A 366 8.46 12.87 3.57
C LYS A 366 8.62 12.74 2.07
N PRO A 367 9.85 12.49 1.58
CA PRO A 367 10.05 12.31 0.15
C PRO A 367 9.35 11.04 -0.34
N ASP A 368 8.78 11.13 -1.53
CA ASP A 368 8.41 9.96 -2.33
C ASP A 368 9.63 9.57 -3.18
N TYR A 369 9.87 8.26 -3.36
CA TYR A 369 11.03 7.78 -4.13
C TYR A 369 10.57 7.24 -5.48
N SER A 370 11.00 7.89 -6.55
CA SER A 370 10.67 7.50 -7.92
C SER A 370 11.85 6.82 -8.61
N PHE A 371 11.56 5.72 -9.32
CA PHE A 371 12.54 4.95 -10.09
C PHE A 371 12.63 5.49 -11.51
N ILE A 372 13.79 5.98 -11.90
CA ILE A 372 14.07 6.36 -13.28
C ILE A 372 14.69 5.16 -13.99
N LEU A 373 13.94 4.61 -14.96
CA LEU A 373 14.31 3.41 -15.67
C LEU A 373 14.96 3.73 -17.03
N ALA A 374 15.83 2.83 -17.47
CA ALA A 374 16.27 2.74 -18.85
C ALA A 374 15.19 2.04 -19.71
N GLU A 375 15.31 2.11 -21.03
CA GLU A 375 14.39 1.44 -21.97
C GLU A 375 14.28 -0.08 -21.73
N ASN A 376 15.33 -0.72 -21.26
CA ASN A 376 15.36 -2.13 -20.91
C ASN A 376 14.85 -2.45 -19.50
N GLY A 377 14.34 -1.47 -18.73
CA GLY A 377 13.83 -1.67 -17.38
C GLY A 377 14.87 -1.62 -16.26
N LYS A 378 16.16 -1.41 -16.57
CA LYS A 378 17.19 -1.18 -15.54
C LYS A 378 16.96 0.15 -14.83
N VAL A 379 17.16 0.17 -13.52
CA VAL A 379 17.13 1.40 -12.72
C VAL A 379 18.39 2.22 -13.02
N LYS A 380 18.21 3.42 -13.57
CA LYS A 380 19.29 4.40 -13.77
C LYS A 380 19.56 5.19 -12.51
N GLU A 381 18.50 5.63 -11.85
CA GLU A 381 18.53 6.54 -10.71
C GLU A 381 17.27 6.33 -9.87
N ILE A 382 17.36 6.60 -8.59
CA ILE A 382 16.21 6.71 -7.69
C ILE A 382 16.22 8.13 -7.14
N LYS A 383 15.15 8.88 -7.39
CA LYS A 383 15.01 10.27 -6.95
C LYS A 383 14.11 10.38 -5.74
N ALA A 384 14.58 11.14 -4.74
CA ALA A 384 13.73 11.60 -3.66
C ALA A 384 12.98 12.86 -4.14
N GLU A 385 11.66 12.77 -4.25
CA GLU A 385 10.79 13.84 -4.69
C GLU A 385 10.02 14.39 -3.49
N TYR A 386 10.16 15.69 -3.25
CA TYR A 386 9.44 16.39 -2.20
C TYR A 386 8.22 17.10 -2.78
N ARG A 387 7.14 17.13 -2.03
CA ARG A 387 5.94 17.88 -2.41
C ARG A 387 6.24 19.37 -2.36
N ARG A 388 5.89 20.06 -3.43
CA ARG A 388 6.04 21.52 -3.56
C ARG A 388 4.66 22.17 -3.60
N ILE A 389 4.62 23.50 -3.70
CA ILE A 389 3.36 24.26 -3.63
C ILE A 389 2.33 23.82 -4.68
N ALA A 390 2.74 23.46 -5.89
CA ALA A 390 1.79 22.99 -6.91
C ALA A 390 1.11 21.65 -6.52
N ASN A 391 1.83 20.74 -5.85
CA ASN A 391 1.25 19.51 -5.31
C ASN A 391 0.22 19.82 -4.22
N GLN A 392 0.51 20.82 -3.37
CA GLN A 392 -0.40 21.27 -2.30
C GLN A 392 -1.65 21.93 -2.88
N ILE A 393 -1.54 22.66 -4.01
CA ILE A 393 -2.70 23.26 -4.71
C ILE A 393 -3.71 22.18 -5.08
N VAL A 394 -3.26 21.11 -5.73
CA VAL A 394 -4.15 19.99 -6.11
C VAL A 394 -4.64 19.25 -4.88
N GLU A 395 -3.74 18.94 -3.93
CA GLU A 395 -4.10 18.21 -2.70
C GLU A 395 -5.22 18.93 -1.92
N GLU A 396 -5.07 20.24 -1.64
CA GLU A 396 -6.08 20.99 -0.87
C GLU A 396 -7.41 21.12 -1.63
N SER A 397 -7.34 21.30 -2.97
CA SER A 397 -8.53 21.35 -3.82
C SER A 397 -9.28 20.00 -3.81
N MET A 398 -8.56 18.88 -3.87
CA MET A 398 -9.15 17.54 -3.83
C MET A 398 -9.68 17.20 -2.43
N ILE A 399 -8.99 17.60 -1.37
CA ILE A 399 -9.43 17.35 0.01
C ILE A 399 -10.75 18.08 0.28
N ILE A 400 -10.85 19.38 -0.05
CA ILE A 400 -12.08 20.12 0.18
C ILE A 400 -13.24 19.58 -0.69
N ALA A 401 -12.95 19.18 -1.93
CA ALA A 401 -13.96 18.56 -2.81
C ALA A 401 -14.46 17.22 -2.26
N ASN A 402 -13.60 16.39 -1.67
CA ASN A 402 -13.97 15.12 -1.06
C ASN A 402 -14.73 15.30 0.28
N ILE A 403 -14.45 16.37 1.04
CA ILE A 403 -15.26 16.76 2.20
C ILE A 403 -16.66 17.13 1.74
N CYS A 404 -16.79 17.94 0.69
CA CYS A 404 -18.06 18.34 0.10
C CYS A 404 -18.88 17.15 -0.41
N ALA A 405 -18.23 16.18 -1.06
CA ALA A 405 -18.90 14.96 -1.52
C ALA A 405 -19.40 14.10 -0.34
N ALA A 406 -18.61 13.97 0.72
CA ALA A 406 -19.04 13.25 1.91
C ALA A 406 -20.29 13.86 2.53
N GLN A 407 -20.32 15.18 2.66
CA GLN A 407 -21.48 15.91 3.16
C GLN A 407 -22.71 15.72 2.22
N PHE A 408 -22.52 15.92 0.92
CA PHE A 408 -23.59 15.80 -0.07
C PHE A 408 -24.18 14.39 -0.12
N LEU A 409 -23.35 13.35 -0.17
CA LEU A 409 -23.79 11.96 -0.18
C LEU A 409 -24.52 11.58 1.12
N ALA A 410 -24.02 11.99 2.27
CA ALA A 410 -24.66 11.73 3.55
C ALA A 410 -26.01 12.45 3.68
N GLU A 411 -26.12 13.70 3.19
CA GLU A 411 -27.32 14.51 3.30
C GLU A 411 -28.42 14.09 2.30
N HIS A 412 -28.03 13.78 1.05
CA HIS A 412 -29.01 13.57 -0.04
C HIS A 412 -29.15 12.12 -0.48
N ALA A 413 -28.05 11.38 -0.66
CA ALA A 413 -28.08 9.96 -1.04
C ALA A 413 -28.32 9.04 0.16
N LYS A 414 -28.02 9.48 1.40
CA LYS A 414 -28.04 8.69 2.64
C LYS A 414 -27.09 7.48 2.61
N THR A 415 -26.20 7.42 1.65
CA THR A 415 -25.21 6.37 1.45
C THR A 415 -24.10 6.87 0.54
N GLY A 416 -22.98 6.13 0.47
CA GLY A 416 -21.84 6.42 -0.38
C GLY A 416 -20.73 5.40 -0.17
N ILE A 417 -19.57 5.60 -0.78
CA ILE A 417 -18.35 4.95 -0.36
C ILE A 417 -17.50 5.98 0.37
N PHE A 418 -17.51 5.88 1.69
CA PHE A 418 -16.77 6.78 2.58
C PHE A 418 -15.45 6.14 2.98
N ASN A 419 -14.37 6.94 2.91
CA ASN A 419 -13.07 6.57 3.46
C ASN A 419 -13.07 6.92 4.94
N THR A 420 -12.92 5.94 5.80
CA THR A 420 -13.01 6.10 7.25
C THR A 420 -11.74 5.63 7.95
N HIS A 421 -11.47 6.19 9.12
CA HIS A 421 -10.36 5.77 9.97
C HIS A 421 -10.74 6.02 11.43
N ALA A 422 -10.72 4.99 12.25
CA ALA A 422 -11.26 5.07 13.62
C ALA A 422 -10.25 5.56 14.68
N GLY A 423 -9.06 6.03 14.26
CA GLY A 423 -8.01 6.42 15.21
C GLY A 423 -7.37 5.22 15.86
N PHE A 424 -7.23 5.23 17.19
CA PHE A 424 -6.68 4.12 17.94
C PHE A 424 -7.62 2.90 17.95
N ASP A 425 -7.06 1.70 17.84
CA ASP A 425 -7.79 0.46 18.12
C ASP A 425 -8.20 0.47 19.60
N LYS A 426 -9.46 0.16 19.88
CA LYS A 426 -10.03 0.18 21.24
C LYS A 426 -9.21 -0.60 22.26
N LYS A 427 -8.60 -1.71 21.83
CA LYS A 427 -7.74 -2.55 22.70
C LYS A 427 -6.41 -1.89 23.09
N PHE A 428 -5.99 -0.84 22.36
CA PHE A 428 -4.73 -0.13 22.58
C PHE A 428 -4.89 1.29 23.12
N LEU A 429 -6.11 1.76 23.39
CA LEU A 429 -6.35 3.10 23.93
C LEU A 429 -5.63 3.34 25.28
N GLU A 430 -5.68 2.36 26.18
CA GLU A 430 -4.94 2.45 27.46
C GLU A 430 -3.41 2.47 27.23
N ASN A 431 -2.92 1.70 26.27
CA ASN A 431 -1.50 1.72 25.92
C ASN A 431 -1.09 3.09 25.36
N ALA A 432 -1.92 3.70 24.52
CA ALA A 432 -1.68 5.04 23.98
C ALA A 432 -1.68 6.10 25.11
N HIS A 433 -2.67 6.08 26.02
CA HIS A 433 -2.71 6.93 27.21
C HIS A 433 -1.43 6.81 28.02
N ASN A 434 -1.09 5.59 28.46
CA ASN A 434 0.08 5.34 29.29
C ASN A 434 1.38 5.78 28.62
N PHE A 435 1.49 5.55 27.31
CA PHE A 435 2.66 5.97 26.54
C PHE A 435 2.79 7.50 26.45
N LEU A 436 1.68 8.21 26.20
CA LEU A 436 1.67 9.68 26.18
C LEU A 436 2.01 10.26 27.54
N MET A 437 1.41 9.72 28.61
CA MET A 437 1.71 10.15 29.97
C MET A 437 3.18 9.92 30.35
N ALA A 438 3.74 8.77 30.01
CA ALA A 438 5.15 8.44 30.30
C ALA A 438 6.16 9.34 29.58
N ASN A 439 5.80 9.91 28.41
CA ASN A 439 6.72 10.71 27.60
C ASN A 439 6.48 12.22 27.70
N LEU A 440 5.28 12.68 28.08
CA LEU A 440 4.89 14.09 28.05
C LEU A 440 4.54 14.66 29.42
N ALA A 441 4.12 13.83 30.38
CA ALA A 441 3.73 14.31 31.71
C ALA A 441 4.94 14.54 32.61
N ASN A 442 4.85 15.58 33.44
CA ASN A 442 5.75 15.89 34.53
C ASN A 442 4.93 16.29 35.76
N GLU A 443 5.57 16.64 36.88
CA GLU A 443 4.89 17.00 38.14
C GLU A 443 3.91 18.19 38.00
N GLU A 444 4.18 19.12 37.09
CA GLU A 444 3.39 20.33 36.90
C GLU A 444 2.16 20.13 36.03
N ASN A 445 2.25 19.29 34.95
CA ASN A 445 1.20 19.11 33.93
C ASN A 445 0.45 17.79 34.02
N GLN A 446 0.79 16.88 34.95
CA GLN A 446 0.27 15.51 34.99
C GLN A 446 -1.28 15.44 35.08
N ALA A 447 -1.91 16.27 35.85
CA ALA A 447 -3.36 16.26 36.00
C ALA A 447 -4.07 16.75 34.74
N GLU A 448 -3.55 17.81 34.11
CA GLU A 448 -4.07 18.34 32.88
C GLU A 448 -3.93 17.33 31.70
N LEU A 449 -2.75 16.72 31.58
CA LEU A 449 -2.51 15.76 30.50
C LEU A 449 -3.27 14.44 30.73
N ALA A 450 -3.50 14.02 31.98
CA ALA A 450 -4.31 12.83 32.28
C ALA A 450 -5.76 12.99 31.81
N GLU A 451 -6.35 14.18 31.96
CA GLU A 451 -7.67 14.51 31.40
C GLU A 451 -7.62 14.63 29.89
N ARG A 452 -6.65 15.37 29.36
CA ARG A 452 -6.48 15.63 27.92
C ARG A 452 -6.30 14.35 27.12
N TYR A 453 -5.48 13.42 27.61
CA TYR A 453 -5.20 12.14 26.95
C TYR A 453 -5.95 10.96 27.59
N SER A 454 -7.05 11.22 28.31
CA SER A 454 -7.91 10.13 28.81
C SER A 454 -8.36 9.20 27.67
N VAL A 455 -8.63 7.95 28.01
CA VAL A 455 -9.10 6.94 27.02
C VAL A 455 -10.35 7.42 26.29
N GLU A 456 -11.29 8.04 27.02
CA GLU A 456 -12.52 8.60 26.47
C GLU A 456 -12.23 9.73 25.49
N ASN A 457 -11.29 10.61 25.80
CA ASN A 457 -10.97 11.74 24.94
C ASN A 457 -10.18 11.31 23.69
N LEU A 458 -9.19 10.43 23.83
CA LEU A 458 -8.43 9.84 22.71
C LEU A 458 -9.32 9.05 21.73
N ALA A 459 -10.46 8.53 22.19
CA ALA A 459 -11.44 7.84 21.34
C ALA A 459 -12.29 8.80 20.51
N THR A 460 -12.23 10.11 20.75
CA THR A 460 -12.94 11.14 19.97
C THR A 460 -12.04 11.73 18.87
N LEU A 461 -12.64 12.17 17.75
CA LEU A 461 -11.90 12.85 16.70
C LEU A 461 -11.19 14.10 17.24
N LYS A 462 -11.87 14.91 18.04
CA LYS A 462 -11.33 16.14 18.64
C LYS A 462 -10.11 15.85 19.53
N GLY A 463 -10.22 14.88 20.45
CA GLY A 463 -9.12 14.54 21.34
C GLY A 463 -7.93 13.92 20.60
N TYR A 464 -8.21 13.11 19.58
CA TYR A 464 -7.16 12.57 18.71
C TYR A 464 -6.42 13.69 17.95
N CYS A 465 -7.15 14.66 17.36
CA CYS A 465 -6.51 15.81 16.68
C CYS A 465 -5.69 16.65 17.65
N GLN A 466 -6.22 16.91 18.85
CA GLN A 466 -5.47 17.66 19.87
C GLN A 466 -4.16 16.95 20.25
N MET A 467 -4.21 15.65 20.49
CA MET A 467 -3.00 14.84 20.75
C MET A 467 -2.00 14.94 19.59
N ARG A 468 -2.47 14.85 18.33
CA ARG A 468 -1.59 14.99 17.15
C ARG A 468 -0.91 16.36 17.08
N HIS A 469 -1.65 17.44 17.36
CA HIS A 469 -1.10 18.81 17.41
C HIS A 469 -0.10 19.00 18.54
N ASP A 470 -0.34 18.37 19.69
CA ASP A 470 0.55 18.45 20.87
C ASP A 470 1.90 17.74 20.60
N ILE A 471 1.91 16.63 19.82
CA ILE A 471 3.15 15.88 19.54
C ILE A 471 3.90 16.39 18.30
N GLU A 472 3.25 17.11 17.39
CA GLU A 472 3.85 17.59 16.13
C GLU A 472 5.09 18.45 16.35
N PRO A 473 5.12 19.42 17.31
CA PRO A 473 6.30 20.27 17.54
C PRO A 473 7.45 19.54 18.24
N ILE A 474 7.25 18.32 18.70
CA ILE A 474 8.29 17.56 19.42
C ILE A 474 9.32 17.04 18.40
N GLU A 475 10.59 17.26 18.71
CA GLU A 475 11.69 16.86 17.85
C GLU A 475 11.77 15.32 17.69
N GLY A 476 11.96 14.90 16.44
CA GLY A 476 12.06 13.50 16.04
C GLY A 476 10.70 12.83 15.81
N ASP A 477 10.74 11.65 15.20
CA ASP A 477 9.54 10.91 14.79
C ASP A 477 9.17 9.76 15.75
N TYR A 478 9.89 9.61 16.88
CA TYR A 478 9.72 8.48 17.80
C TYR A 478 8.28 8.34 18.33
N LEU A 479 7.68 9.45 18.82
CA LEU A 479 6.32 9.42 19.37
C LEU A 479 5.31 9.03 18.29
N GLU A 480 5.45 9.58 17.10
CA GLU A 480 4.59 9.26 15.96
C GLU A 480 4.70 7.79 15.56
N PHE A 481 5.91 7.27 15.36
CA PHE A 481 6.14 5.88 15.01
C PHE A 481 5.59 4.91 16.07
N ARG A 482 5.74 5.26 17.32
CA ARG A 482 5.26 4.42 18.41
C ARG A 482 3.72 4.40 18.49
N LEU A 483 3.08 5.55 18.43
CA LEU A 483 1.62 5.68 18.45
C LEU A 483 0.97 5.05 17.22
N ARG A 484 1.63 5.12 16.06
CA ARG A 484 1.14 4.53 14.80
C ARG A 484 0.84 3.03 14.93
N ARG A 485 1.54 2.29 15.79
CA ARG A 485 1.30 0.86 16.02
C ARG A 485 0.00 0.57 16.76
N TYR A 486 -0.59 1.58 17.39
CA TYR A 486 -1.87 1.48 18.07
C TYR A 486 -3.07 1.87 17.21
N LEU A 487 -2.82 2.40 16.01
CA LEU A 487 -3.88 2.85 15.09
C LEU A 487 -4.55 1.69 14.38
N THR A 488 -5.83 1.90 14.05
CA THR A 488 -6.56 1.06 13.09
C THR A 488 -6.08 1.32 11.67
N PHE A 489 -6.53 0.50 10.72
CA PHE A 489 -6.38 0.77 9.30
C PHE A 489 -7.56 1.59 8.78
N ALA A 490 -7.32 2.38 7.72
CA ALA A 490 -8.40 3.03 7.00
C ALA A 490 -9.26 2.01 6.26
N GLU A 491 -10.59 2.22 6.27
CA GLU A 491 -11.60 1.32 5.73
C GLU A 491 -12.55 2.06 4.77
N PHE A 492 -13.20 1.30 3.89
CA PHE A 492 -14.34 1.78 3.12
C PHE A 492 -15.64 1.40 3.82
N LYS A 493 -16.54 2.36 3.99
CA LYS A 493 -17.88 2.14 4.57
C LYS A 493 -18.97 2.75 3.71
N SER A 494 -20.16 2.18 3.76
CA SER A 494 -21.34 2.72 3.07
C SER A 494 -22.07 3.82 3.85
N GLU A 495 -21.66 4.08 5.07
CA GLU A 495 -22.23 5.07 5.99
C GLU A 495 -21.14 6.07 6.39
N LEU A 496 -21.53 7.33 6.58
CA LEU A 496 -20.63 8.39 7.00
C LEU A 496 -20.03 8.08 8.37
N ALA A 497 -18.71 8.14 8.45
CA ALA A 497 -17.96 8.08 9.69
C ALA A 497 -16.67 8.92 9.58
N PRO A 498 -16.10 9.38 10.69
CA PRO A 498 -14.90 10.21 10.67
C PRO A 498 -13.67 9.52 10.06
N HIS A 499 -12.78 10.35 9.53
CA HIS A 499 -11.45 9.93 9.10
C HIS A 499 -10.40 10.53 10.03
N PHE A 500 -10.12 9.90 11.17
CA PHE A 500 -9.19 10.40 12.20
C PHE A 500 -7.81 10.72 11.64
N GLY A 501 -7.28 9.87 10.74
CA GLY A 501 -5.98 10.13 10.12
C GLY A 501 -5.88 11.44 9.34
N LEU A 502 -7.01 11.99 8.85
CA LEU A 502 -7.07 13.33 8.23
C LEU A 502 -7.59 14.40 9.20
N GLY A 503 -8.14 14.02 10.35
CA GLY A 503 -8.80 14.95 11.27
C GLY A 503 -10.13 15.48 10.74
N LEU A 504 -10.88 14.68 9.96
CA LEU A 504 -12.09 15.10 9.26
C LEU A 504 -13.30 14.30 9.73
N GLU A 505 -14.46 14.98 9.87
CA GLU A 505 -15.74 14.37 10.24
C GLU A 505 -16.30 13.45 9.15
N GLY A 506 -15.91 13.63 7.90
CA GLY A 506 -16.33 12.81 6.79
C GLY A 506 -15.43 13.00 5.57
N TYR A 507 -15.22 11.93 4.83
CA TYR A 507 -14.39 11.92 3.63
C TYR A 507 -14.90 10.89 2.63
N ALA A 508 -15.28 11.32 1.43
CA ALA A 508 -15.72 10.44 0.36
C ALA A 508 -15.03 10.84 -0.94
N THR A 509 -14.17 9.97 -1.44
CA THR A 509 -13.45 10.25 -2.68
C THR A 509 -14.37 10.13 -3.89
N TRP A 510 -14.25 11.10 -4.80
CA TRP A 510 -14.93 11.15 -6.11
C TRP A 510 -14.03 11.78 -7.18
N THR A 511 -12.85 12.19 -6.78
CA THR A 511 -11.95 13.04 -7.56
C THR A 511 -10.98 12.26 -8.46
N SER A 512 -11.10 10.93 -8.52
CA SER A 512 -10.22 10.10 -9.34
C SER A 512 -10.95 8.89 -9.97
N PRO A 513 -12.08 9.08 -10.67
CA PRO A 513 -12.92 7.99 -11.17
C PRO A 513 -12.30 7.19 -12.33
N ILE A 514 -11.33 7.75 -13.05
CA ILE A 514 -10.60 7.03 -14.10
C ILE A 514 -9.78 5.88 -13.50
N ARG A 515 -9.28 6.07 -12.27
CA ARG A 515 -8.32 5.16 -11.61
C ARG A 515 -8.79 4.56 -10.30
N LYS A 516 -10.01 4.88 -9.82
CA LYS A 516 -10.59 4.35 -8.59
C LYS A 516 -12.07 4.01 -8.80
N TYR A 517 -12.41 2.75 -8.60
CA TYR A 517 -13.79 2.29 -8.73
C TYR A 517 -14.71 2.88 -7.65
N SER A 518 -14.20 3.12 -6.42
CA SER A 518 -14.94 3.82 -5.37
C SER A 518 -15.50 5.17 -5.85
N ASP A 519 -14.68 5.90 -6.59
CA ASP A 519 -15.00 7.23 -7.08
C ASP A 519 -16.04 7.16 -8.20
N MET A 520 -15.99 6.16 -9.08
CA MET A 520 -17.05 5.89 -10.07
C MET A 520 -18.39 5.60 -9.40
N VAL A 521 -18.42 4.82 -8.32
CA VAL A 521 -19.64 4.54 -7.56
C VAL A 521 -20.21 5.83 -6.96
N ASN A 522 -19.36 6.66 -6.34
CA ASN A 522 -19.78 7.95 -5.79
C ASN A 522 -20.27 8.92 -6.89
N HIS A 523 -19.67 8.93 -8.08
CA HIS A 523 -20.19 9.68 -9.24
C HIS A 523 -21.61 9.27 -9.58
N ARG A 524 -21.89 7.97 -9.66
CA ARG A 524 -23.24 7.47 -9.95
C ARG A 524 -24.25 7.86 -8.88
N LEU A 525 -23.87 7.79 -7.61
CA LEU A 525 -24.75 8.21 -6.50
C LEU A 525 -25.03 9.71 -6.53
N ILE A 526 -24.03 10.55 -6.77
CA ILE A 526 -24.21 12.00 -6.93
C ILE A 526 -25.13 12.27 -8.12
N LYS A 527 -24.89 11.65 -9.28
CA LYS A 527 -25.73 11.79 -10.49
C LYS A 527 -27.16 11.30 -10.25
N ALA A 528 -27.37 10.22 -9.50
CA ALA A 528 -28.70 9.74 -9.13
C ALA A 528 -29.45 10.79 -8.30
N VAL A 529 -28.80 11.45 -7.34
CA VAL A 529 -29.41 12.58 -6.60
C VAL A 529 -29.79 13.72 -7.54
N LEU A 530 -28.87 14.13 -8.44
CA LEU A 530 -29.09 15.23 -9.38
C LEU A 530 -30.27 14.97 -10.34
N THR A 531 -30.48 13.71 -10.72
CA THR A 531 -31.55 13.27 -11.61
C THR A 531 -32.79 12.74 -10.86
N GLN A 532 -32.85 12.88 -9.53
CA GLN A 532 -33.90 12.41 -8.67
C GLN A 532 -34.22 10.90 -8.81
N GLN A 533 -33.18 10.11 -9.10
CA GLN A 533 -33.25 8.66 -9.12
C GLN A 533 -32.95 8.06 -7.75
N ALA A 534 -33.36 6.80 -7.55
CA ALA A 534 -33.06 6.08 -6.31
C ALA A 534 -31.57 5.83 -6.18
N CYS A 535 -31.03 6.10 -5.00
CA CYS A 535 -29.65 5.79 -4.65
C CYS A 535 -29.58 4.38 -4.05
N GLU A 536 -28.83 3.49 -4.70
CA GLU A 536 -28.61 2.13 -4.21
C GLU A 536 -27.39 2.10 -3.28
N LYS A 537 -27.57 1.51 -2.09
CA LYS A 537 -26.46 1.32 -1.14
C LYS A 537 -25.40 0.39 -1.75
N PRO A 538 -24.11 0.78 -1.74
CA PRO A 538 -23.03 -0.10 -2.15
C PRO A 538 -23.04 -1.41 -1.35
N GLN A 539 -22.92 -2.55 -2.05
CA GLN A 539 -22.91 -3.87 -1.44
C GLN A 539 -21.64 -4.11 -0.63
N ASP A 540 -21.73 -4.89 0.45
CA ASP A 540 -20.59 -5.17 1.33
C ASP A 540 -19.45 -5.90 0.58
N GLU A 541 -19.78 -6.70 -0.43
CA GLU A 541 -18.81 -7.37 -1.30
C GLU A 541 -17.95 -6.35 -2.09
N VAL A 542 -18.55 -5.22 -2.51
CA VAL A 542 -17.81 -4.14 -3.20
C VAL A 542 -16.82 -3.49 -2.24
N LEU A 543 -17.25 -3.20 -1.00
CA LEU A 543 -16.40 -2.59 0.02
C LEU A 543 -15.24 -3.52 0.40
N ALA A 544 -15.53 -4.81 0.59
CA ALA A 544 -14.52 -5.83 0.87
C ALA A 544 -13.51 -5.97 -0.29
N ARG A 545 -14.00 -5.97 -1.55
CA ARG A 545 -13.14 -6.04 -2.73
C ARG A 545 -12.23 -4.82 -2.85
N LEU A 546 -12.74 -3.61 -2.62
CA LEU A 546 -11.96 -2.37 -2.60
C LEU A 546 -10.85 -2.42 -1.54
N GLN A 547 -11.19 -2.89 -0.34
CA GLN A 547 -10.22 -3.02 0.76
C GLN A 547 -9.09 -4.00 0.40
N GLU A 548 -9.45 -5.16 -0.16
CA GLU A 548 -8.49 -6.18 -0.55
C GLU A 548 -7.63 -5.73 -1.73
N ALA A 549 -8.22 -5.12 -2.77
CA ALA A 549 -7.49 -4.59 -3.92
C ALA A 549 -6.47 -3.51 -3.51
N ARG A 550 -6.87 -2.59 -2.61
CA ARG A 550 -5.96 -1.58 -2.07
C ARG A 550 -4.77 -2.20 -1.35
N ARG A 551 -5.01 -3.27 -0.56
CA ARG A 551 -3.95 -4.01 0.12
C ARG A 551 -3.02 -4.71 -0.89
N GLN A 552 -3.59 -5.39 -1.89
CA GLN A 552 -2.85 -6.11 -2.92
C GLN A 552 -1.97 -5.17 -3.77
N ASN A 553 -2.50 -4.02 -4.20
CA ASN A 553 -1.72 -3.06 -5.00
C ASN A 553 -0.50 -2.54 -4.23
N ARG A 554 -0.64 -2.23 -2.95
CA ARG A 554 0.50 -1.83 -2.10
C ARG A 554 1.55 -2.92 -1.96
N LEU A 555 1.13 -4.18 -1.86
CA LEU A 555 2.05 -5.32 -1.80
C LEU A 555 2.82 -5.49 -3.11
N VAL A 556 2.12 -5.40 -4.25
CA VAL A 556 2.75 -5.47 -5.58
C VAL A 556 3.77 -4.36 -5.78
N GLU A 557 3.39 -3.12 -5.50
CA GLU A 557 4.27 -1.97 -5.62
C GLU A 557 5.54 -2.13 -4.76
N ARG A 558 5.37 -2.50 -3.50
CA ARG A 558 6.49 -2.73 -2.57
C ARG A 558 7.38 -3.88 -3.03
N ASP A 559 6.82 -5.02 -3.40
CA ASP A 559 7.58 -6.21 -3.77
C ASP A 559 8.40 -5.98 -5.06
N ILE A 560 7.87 -5.16 -6.01
CA ILE A 560 8.63 -4.71 -7.18
C ILE A 560 9.74 -3.75 -6.75
N ALA A 561 9.42 -2.75 -5.93
CA ALA A 561 10.41 -1.79 -5.45
C ALA A 561 11.56 -2.48 -4.72
N ASP A 562 11.28 -3.44 -3.83
CA ASP A 562 12.31 -4.22 -3.11
C ASP A 562 13.26 -4.94 -4.08
N TRP A 563 12.72 -5.49 -5.17
CA TRP A 563 13.55 -6.15 -6.19
C TRP A 563 14.41 -5.14 -6.96
N LEU A 564 13.82 -4.01 -7.34
CA LEU A 564 14.55 -2.94 -8.05
C LEU A 564 15.64 -2.31 -7.18
N TYR A 565 15.38 -2.13 -5.88
CA TYR A 565 16.40 -1.69 -4.93
C TYR A 565 17.58 -2.65 -4.87
N CYS A 566 17.33 -3.96 -4.82
CA CYS A 566 18.40 -4.96 -4.85
C CYS A 566 19.23 -4.84 -6.12
N ARG A 567 18.61 -4.75 -7.30
CA ARG A 567 19.33 -4.59 -8.56
C ARG A 567 20.15 -3.29 -8.62
N TYR A 568 19.56 -2.18 -8.14
CA TYR A 568 20.24 -0.88 -8.12
C TYR A 568 21.44 -0.84 -7.16
N LEU A 569 21.35 -1.50 -6.02
CA LEU A 569 22.38 -1.47 -4.98
C LEU A 569 23.42 -2.59 -5.15
N ALA A 570 23.19 -3.60 -5.99
CA ALA A 570 24.12 -4.73 -6.16
C ALA A 570 25.53 -4.29 -6.55
N ASP A 571 25.64 -3.37 -7.51
CA ASP A 571 26.94 -2.87 -7.97
C ASP A 571 27.65 -2.02 -6.90
N LYS A 572 26.91 -1.38 -6.00
CA LYS A 572 27.41 -0.50 -4.93
C LYS A 572 28.05 -1.28 -3.76
N VAL A 573 27.85 -2.60 -3.68
CA VAL A 573 28.49 -3.46 -2.66
C VAL A 573 30.00 -3.44 -2.82
N ALA A 574 30.52 -3.56 -4.05
CA ALA A 574 31.97 -3.54 -4.33
C ALA A 574 32.62 -2.20 -3.97
N GLU A 575 31.86 -1.10 -4.01
CA GLU A 575 32.29 0.24 -3.66
C GLU A 575 32.30 0.49 -2.15
N ASN A 576 31.77 -0.44 -1.35
CA ASN A 576 31.53 -0.28 0.08
C ASN A 576 30.70 0.98 0.40
N ALA A 577 29.64 1.22 -0.39
CA ALA A 577 28.85 2.43 -0.31
C ALA A 577 28.28 2.67 1.10
N GLU A 578 28.32 3.94 1.52
CA GLU A 578 27.84 4.40 2.81
C GLU A 578 26.62 5.30 2.62
N PHE A 579 25.66 5.22 3.56
CA PHE A 579 24.41 5.95 3.48
C PHE A 579 24.00 6.49 4.85
N ASP A 580 23.36 7.65 4.85
CA ASP A 580 22.54 8.10 5.98
C ASP A 580 21.22 7.34 5.98
N ALA A 581 20.78 6.89 7.16
CA ALA A 581 19.60 6.06 7.29
C ALA A 581 18.83 6.37 8.59
N GLU A 582 17.54 6.04 8.60
CA GLU A 582 16.65 6.14 9.75
C GLU A 582 16.24 4.74 10.23
N VAL A 583 16.30 4.51 11.54
CA VAL A 583 15.85 3.24 12.14
C VAL A 583 14.33 3.14 12.06
N GLN A 584 13.84 2.17 11.28
CA GLN A 584 12.41 1.93 11.06
C GLN A 584 11.83 0.83 11.94
N ASP A 585 12.67 -0.11 12.40
CA ASP A 585 12.24 -1.18 13.29
C ASP A 585 13.42 -1.76 14.09
N VAL A 586 13.10 -2.26 15.29
CA VAL A 586 14.04 -2.89 16.20
C VAL A 586 13.57 -4.29 16.54
N MET A 587 14.38 -5.30 16.26
CA MET A 587 14.03 -6.70 16.45
C MET A 587 15.19 -7.51 17.02
N ARG A 588 14.92 -8.73 17.52
CA ARG A 588 15.95 -9.63 18.06
C ARG A 588 17.08 -9.94 17.08
N GLY A 589 16.74 -9.96 15.79
CA GLY A 589 17.71 -10.25 14.71
C GLY A 589 18.61 -9.09 14.35
N GLY A 590 18.29 -7.85 14.75
CA GLY A 590 18.99 -6.63 14.38
C GLY A 590 18.08 -5.42 14.19
N LEU A 591 18.51 -4.48 13.37
CA LEU A 591 17.77 -3.27 13.04
C LEU A 591 17.28 -3.34 11.58
N ARG A 592 16.12 -2.76 11.31
CA ARG A 592 15.72 -2.39 9.94
C ARG A 592 15.84 -0.89 9.81
N VAL A 593 16.56 -0.44 8.81
CA VAL A 593 16.77 0.98 8.54
C VAL A 593 16.29 1.32 7.13
N GLN A 594 15.89 2.57 6.91
CA GLN A 594 15.56 3.12 5.60
C GLN A 594 16.66 4.08 5.18
N LEU A 595 17.23 3.89 4.00
CA LEU A 595 18.23 4.79 3.42
C LEU A 595 17.56 6.11 3.01
N LEU A 596 18.09 7.23 3.45
CA LEU A 596 17.47 8.56 3.21
C LEU A 596 17.66 9.04 1.76
N GLU A 597 18.72 8.62 1.10
CA GLU A 597 19.02 9.02 -0.28
C GLU A 597 18.03 8.44 -1.29
N ASN A 598 17.61 7.18 -1.09
CA ASN A 598 16.87 6.43 -2.10
C ASN A 598 15.67 5.64 -1.57
N GLY A 599 15.43 5.63 -0.26
CA GLY A 599 14.29 4.96 0.36
C GLY A 599 14.40 3.46 0.55
N ALA A 600 15.51 2.82 0.13
CA ALA A 600 15.68 1.38 0.26
C ALA A 600 15.68 0.93 1.72
N SER A 601 15.03 -0.21 1.99
CA SER A 601 15.05 -0.85 3.30
C SER A 601 16.28 -1.76 3.42
N MET A 602 17.10 -1.54 4.44
CA MET A 602 18.30 -2.31 4.73
C MET A 602 18.21 -2.99 6.09
N PHE A 603 18.68 -4.22 6.17
CA PHE A 603 18.78 -4.96 7.41
C PHE A 603 20.20 -4.91 7.97
N VAL A 604 20.31 -4.53 9.23
CA VAL A 604 21.58 -4.53 9.99
C VAL A 604 21.53 -5.68 11.00
N PRO A 605 22.27 -6.78 10.78
CA PRO A 605 22.19 -7.95 11.65
C PRO A 605 22.71 -7.66 13.08
N ALA A 606 22.06 -8.25 14.08
CA ALA A 606 22.45 -8.14 15.49
C ALA A 606 23.92 -8.53 15.74
N SER A 607 24.47 -9.48 14.95
CA SER A 607 25.88 -9.91 15.04
C SER A 607 26.88 -8.82 14.66
N THR A 608 26.45 -7.79 13.94
CA THR A 608 27.28 -6.63 13.58
C THR A 608 27.17 -5.48 14.61
N LEU A 609 26.15 -5.53 15.47
CA LEU A 609 25.92 -4.51 16.49
C LEU A 609 26.68 -4.83 17.78
N HIS A 610 26.72 -6.11 18.19
CA HIS A 610 27.45 -6.56 19.35
C HIS A 610 27.83 -8.04 19.24
N PRO A 611 29.07 -8.43 19.63
CA PRO A 611 29.55 -9.81 19.50
C PRO A 611 28.78 -10.80 20.40
N ASN A 612 28.32 -10.35 21.58
CA ASN A 612 27.56 -11.18 22.51
C ASN A 612 26.06 -10.86 22.40
N LYS A 613 25.26 -11.77 21.85
CA LYS A 613 23.81 -11.61 21.70
C LYS A 613 23.06 -11.62 23.05
N ASP A 614 23.60 -12.23 24.08
CA ASP A 614 22.97 -12.30 25.41
C ASP A 614 23.00 -10.95 26.13
N GLU A 615 23.88 -10.03 25.71
CA GLU A 615 23.97 -8.66 26.21
C GLU A 615 23.02 -7.69 25.47
N MET A 616 22.28 -8.20 24.47
CA MET A 616 21.34 -7.42 23.67
C MET A 616 19.90 -7.75 24.09
N GLN A 617 19.13 -6.73 24.44
CA GLN A 617 17.73 -6.84 24.79
C GLN A 617 16.89 -5.88 23.96
N VAL A 618 15.80 -6.40 23.38
CA VAL A 618 14.81 -5.60 22.68
C VAL A 618 13.69 -5.27 23.66
N ASN A 619 13.50 -4.00 23.90
CA ASN A 619 12.32 -3.50 24.61
C ASN A 619 11.22 -3.24 23.56
N ALA A 620 10.23 -4.13 23.52
CA ALA A 620 9.13 -4.04 22.57
C ALA A 620 8.21 -2.83 22.84
N ASP A 621 8.11 -2.40 24.10
CA ASP A 621 7.28 -1.26 24.48
C ASP A 621 7.91 0.07 24.08
N GLU A 622 9.22 0.18 24.15
CA GLU A 622 9.95 1.38 23.71
C GLU A 622 10.38 1.33 22.25
N LEU A 623 10.26 0.18 21.57
CA LEU A 623 10.84 -0.06 20.23
C LEU A 623 12.33 0.31 20.19
N ALA A 624 13.04 -0.14 21.19
CA ALA A 624 14.44 0.19 21.41
C ALA A 624 15.30 -1.05 21.64
N LEU A 625 16.56 -0.95 21.24
CA LEU A 625 17.60 -1.95 21.50
C LEU A 625 18.49 -1.46 22.64
N TYR A 626 18.59 -2.27 23.67
CA TYR A 626 19.49 -2.11 24.79
C TYR A 626 20.70 -3.03 24.59
N ILE A 627 21.90 -2.51 24.79
CA ILE A 627 23.14 -3.25 24.77
C ILE A 627 23.82 -3.01 26.12
N GLN A 628 24.11 -4.08 26.87
CA GLN A 628 24.69 -4.01 28.22
C GLN A 628 23.86 -3.14 29.20
N GLY A 629 22.53 -3.16 29.05
CA GLY A 629 21.60 -2.38 29.88
C GLY A 629 21.45 -0.91 29.48
N GLU A 630 22.19 -0.42 28.51
CA GLU A 630 22.06 0.94 27.98
C GLU A 630 21.22 0.95 26.69
N ARG A 631 20.30 1.90 26.56
CA ARG A 631 19.54 2.11 25.32
C ARG A 631 20.47 2.68 24.26
N ARG A 632 20.76 1.89 23.22
CA ARG A 632 21.68 2.28 22.14
C ARG A 632 20.96 2.77 20.89
N TYR A 633 19.86 2.13 20.50
CA TYR A 633 19.11 2.47 19.30
C TYR A 633 17.62 2.39 19.58
N LYS A 634 16.86 3.30 18.99
CA LYS A 634 15.39 3.29 18.99
C LYS A 634 14.86 3.62 17.59
N ILE A 635 13.61 3.34 17.37
CA ILE A 635 12.90 3.74 16.13
C ILE A 635 12.96 5.27 15.96
N GLY A 636 13.23 5.72 14.72
CA GLY A 636 13.41 7.14 14.39
C GLY A 636 14.83 7.68 14.59
N ASP A 637 15.79 6.90 15.11
CA ASP A 637 17.16 7.34 15.21
C ASP A 637 17.81 7.44 13.83
N LEU A 638 18.58 8.52 13.61
CA LEU A 638 19.42 8.68 12.43
C LEU A 638 20.76 7.98 12.64
N VAL A 639 21.16 7.18 11.70
CA VAL A 639 22.38 6.37 11.75
C VAL A 639 23.11 6.38 10.40
N LYS A 640 24.43 6.10 10.43
CA LYS A 640 25.20 5.84 9.21
C LYS A 640 25.38 4.35 9.02
N VAL A 641 25.18 3.89 7.81
CA VAL A 641 25.29 2.46 7.45
C VAL A 641 26.19 2.27 6.24
N LYS A 642 26.87 1.14 6.22
CA LYS A 642 27.67 0.67 5.10
C LYS A 642 27.01 -0.56 4.50
N LEU A 643 26.84 -0.56 3.19
CA LEU A 643 26.31 -1.71 2.45
C LEU A 643 27.33 -2.85 2.44
N THR A 644 26.92 -4.06 2.83
CA THR A 644 27.80 -5.23 2.90
C THR A 644 27.41 -6.34 1.95
N GLU A 645 26.11 -6.54 1.71
CA GLU A 645 25.62 -7.63 0.87
C GLU A 645 24.24 -7.29 0.27
N VAL A 646 24.02 -7.71 -0.96
CA VAL A 646 22.70 -7.71 -1.62
C VAL A 646 22.42 -9.12 -2.11
N ARG A 647 21.25 -9.65 -1.75
CA ARG A 647 20.77 -10.98 -2.16
C ARG A 647 19.52 -10.79 -3.01
N GLU A 648 19.66 -10.85 -4.32
CA GLU A 648 18.54 -10.66 -5.24
C GLU A 648 17.49 -11.78 -5.10
N GLU A 649 17.94 -13.02 -4.83
CA GLU A 649 17.05 -14.18 -4.68
C GLU A 649 16.06 -14.02 -3.52
N THR A 650 16.49 -13.42 -2.43
CA THR A 650 15.65 -13.18 -1.25
C THR A 650 15.20 -11.74 -1.13
N ARG A 651 15.57 -10.88 -2.07
CA ARG A 651 15.28 -9.44 -2.09
C ARG A 651 15.71 -8.77 -0.79
N SER A 652 16.94 -9.09 -0.35
CA SER A 652 17.48 -8.62 0.93
C SER A 652 18.70 -7.75 0.71
N ILE A 653 18.72 -6.60 1.36
CA ILE A 653 19.83 -5.66 1.41
C ILE A 653 20.37 -5.68 2.84
N ILE A 654 21.64 -5.97 3.00
CA ILE A 654 22.29 -6.16 4.30
C ILE A 654 23.41 -5.13 4.43
N GLY A 655 23.49 -4.54 5.61
CA GLY A 655 24.54 -3.58 5.94
C GLY A 655 25.03 -3.71 7.38
N GLN A 656 25.92 -2.83 7.74
CA GLN A 656 26.43 -2.67 9.11
C GLN A 656 26.44 -1.19 9.49
N LEU A 657 26.30 -0.88 10.78
CA LEU A 657 26.44 0.48 11.26
C LEU A 657 27.90 0.94 11.15
N ILE A 658 28.08 2.22 10.84
CA ILE A 658 29.36 2.92 10.96
C ILE A 658 29.34 3.59 12.34
N ILE A 659 30.23 3.13 13.22
CA ILE A 659 30.32 3.61 14.61
C ILE A 659 31.34 4.75 14.68
#